data_8fb2f3d8cceda53f0964647e344cf779
#
_entry.id   8fb2f3d8cceda53f0964647e344cf779
#
_cell.length_a   1.000
_cell.length_b   1.000
_cell.length_c   1.000
_cell.angle_alpha   90.00
_cell.angle_beta   90.00
_cell.angle_gamma   90.00
#
_symmetry.space_group_name_H-M   'P 1'
#
loop_
_entity.id
_entity.type
_entity.pdbx_description
1 polymer ?
#
loop_
_entity_poly.entity_id
_entity_poly.type
_entity_poly.pdbx_seq_one_letter_code
_entity_poly.pdbx_strand_id
1 'polypeptide(L)'
;MNLLLGFREAETAGAVESAVARFEQWMAAPESPVRAVRRIEAREAQYEAIPPEAHPSLRAMLEKRGMPLLYTHQAEAFRLCATGKNVVVITPTASGKTLCYNLPVMNDLIADPGARAMYLFPTKALAEDQLHEFQAAIDAAGSDLKAFTYDGDTPQNARKAIRERANVVFTNPDMLHSGILPHHTKWAKCFENLRYVVIDELHYYRGVYGSHLANLLRRLRRICAFYGSSPQFICCSATIANPRELAEALTESPFELVNKNGAPSGEKYFVLYNPPVVNRQLGIRRSYLHETRRIATEFIDRHQQTLVFANSRLATEILITYLRDACEHGPVPGDTVRGYRGGYLPRERREIERKLRNGDIRAVVATNALELGIDIGSLDAVVMAGYPGNIASTWQRAGRAGRRQTSSIAVLVASSAPLDQYIVEHPEYFFGQSPEHAQVNPDNLEILLNHLKCAAFELPVRDGEKFGPHETGELCQFLADLGLLHHSGECWHWTSDTYPADAMSLRAVTSDNFVVVDITGAHRVIAEVSFPTALTTLHEKAIYLHEARQYQVERFDYEGRKAYVRQVDSDYFTDAIDYTQVKELDEAESAVVGGASAVHGEVRVNWQVVGFKKIKFYTLENVGAGQLSMPEQEMHTTAFWLHFPKAFLARFPDLTLTERQNGLSGLANAMRAIAALLLMCDPRDLGIAITEDIANGAKSFEPNLYLYDNYPGGIGQSAPLFRLRLRLLTGTAGLLRGCACEAGCPSCVGPVGEIGESGKAAAIRIVLELMEESQLASAERRNS
;
A
#
# COMPACT_ATOMS: atom_id res chain seq x y z
N MET A 1 -20.48 -4.09 -36.10
CA MET A 1 -19.85 -3.87 -34.80
C MET A 1 -18.39 -4.34 -34.78
N ASN A 2 -18.04 -5.51 -35.35
CA ASN A 2 -16.64 -6.00 -35.40
C ASN A 2 -15.68 -5.19 -36.32
N LEU A 3 -16.17 -4.58 -37.41
CA LEU A 3 -15.33 -3.73 -38.27
C LEU A 3 -14.93 -2.40 -37.62
N LEU A 4 -15.81 -1.80 -36.81
CA LEU A 4 -15.50 -0.56 -36.07
C LEU A 4 -14.54 -0.78 -34.90
N LEU A 5 -14.52 -1.98 -34.31
CA LEU A 5 -13.54 -2.37 -33.30
C LEU A 5 -12.14 -2.56 -33.90
N GLY A 6 -12.06 -3.22 -35.07
CA GLY A 6 -10.78 -3.42 -35.77
C GLY A 6 -10.14 -2.12 -36.29
N PHE A 7 -10.94 -1.12 -36.72
CA PHE A 7 -10.42 0.20 -37.09
C PHE A 7 -9.89 1.00 -35.88
N ARG A 8 -10.56 0.90 -34.71
CA ARG A 8 -10.09 1.53 -33.46
C ARG A 8 -8.78 0.91 -32.96
N GLU A 9 -8.64 -0.43 -33.03
CA GLU A 9 -7.41 -1.10 -32.61
C GLU A 9 -6.20 -0.72 -33.48
N ALA A 10 -6.39 -0.51 -34.77
CA ALA A 10 -5.31 -0.09 -35.69
C ALA A 10 -4.90 1.37 -35.50
N GLU A 11 -5.84 2.28 -35.18
CA GLU A 11 -5.53 3.69 -34.89
C GLU A 11 -4.84 3.86 -33.53
N THR A 12 -5.19 3.07 -32.50
CA THR A 12 -4.57 3.13 -31.17
C THR A 12 -3.15 2.56 -31.16
N ALA A 13 -2.87 1.48 -31.89
CA ALA A 13 -1.54 0.90 -32.00
C ALA A 13 -0.53 1.91 -32.59
N GLY A 14 -0.87 2.56 -33.70
CA GLY A 14 -0.01 3.58 -34.30
C GLY A 14 0.22 4.83 -33.44
N ALA A 15 -0.72 5.14 -32.53
CA ALA A 15 -0.58 6.28 -31.62
C ALA A 15 0.39 6.01 -30.46
N VAL A 16 0.42 4.79 -29.90
CA VAL A 16 1.40 4.38 -28.88
C VAL A 16 2.80 4.38 -29.48
N GLU A 17 2.99 3.77 -30.63
CA GLU A 17 4.29 3.73 -31.33
C GLU A 17 4.82 5.14 -31.66
N SER A 18 3.93 6.05 -32.11
CA SER A 18 4.28 7.45 -32.33
C SER A 18 4.71 8.17 -31.05
N ALA A 19 4.10 7.88 -29.92
CA ALA A 19 4.50 8.43 -28.63
C ALA A 19 5.85 7.88 -28.18
N VAL A 20 6.09 6.58 -28.34
CA VAL A 20 7.36 5.91 -28.04
C VAL A 20 8.48 6.52 -28.87
N ALA A 21 8.32 6.63 -30.19
CA ALA A 21 9.32 7.23 -31.07
C ALA A 21 9.71 8.66 -30.65
N ARG A 22 8.75 9.43 -30.12
CA ARG A 22 9.03 10.76 -29.56
C ARG A 22 9.83 10.69 -28.26
N PHE A 23 9.51 9.78 -27.36
CA PHE A 23 10.31 9.60 -26.14
C PHE A 23 11.73 9.15 -26.46
N GLU A 24 11.92 8.26 -27.43
CA GLU A 24 13.23 7.84 -27.91
C GLU A 24 14.00 9.01 -28.55
N GLN A 25 13.33 9.83 -29.34
CA GLN A 25 13.92 11.06 -29.90
C GLN A 25 14.33 12.03 -28.79
N TRP A 26 13.50 12.22 -27.77
CA TRP A 26 13.87 13.05 -26.62
C TRP A 26 15.03 12.46 -25.86
N MET A 27 15.08 11.14 -25.68
CA MET A 27 16.18 10.45 -24.97
C MET A 27 17.54 10.68 -25.65
N ALA A 28 17.58 10.83 -26.96
CA ALA A 28 18.80 11.12 -27.72
C ALA A 28 19.29 12.57 -27.58
N ALA A 29 18.48 13.50 -27.04
CA ALA A 29 18.85 14.90 -26.88
C ALA A 29 19.77 15.10 -25.66
N PRO A 30 20.73 16.06 -25.73
CA PRO A 30 21.48 16.48 -24.55
C PRO A 30 20.53 16.96 -23.44
N GLU A 31 20.82 16.60 -22.19
CA GLU A 31 20.00 16.94 -21.01
C GLU A 31 18.54 16.46 -21.10
N SER A 32 18.33 15.31 -21.76
CA SER A 32 17.02 14.70 -21.91
C SER A 32 16.30 14.50 -20.56
N PRO A 33 14.99 14.79 -20.49
CA PRO A 33 14.19 14.38 -19.34
C PRO A 33 13.85 12.88 -19.34
N VAL A 34 14.03 12.18 -20.47
CA VAL A 34 13.80 10.72 -20.59
C VAL A 34 15.05 10.00 -20.17
N ARG A 35 14.98 9.21 -19.10
CA ARG A 35 16.11 8.45 -18.56
C ARG A 35 16.19 7.05 -19.12
N ALA A 36 15.06 6.44 -19.39
CA ALA A 36 15.00 5.13 -20.03
C ALA A 36 13.68 4.94 -20.78
N VAL A 37 13.76 4.24 -21.90
CA VAL A 37 12.62 3.63 -22.58
C VAL A 37 12.89 2.14 -22.66
N ARG A 38 12.08 1.34 -21.95
CA ARG A 38 12.20 -0.12 -21.91
C ARG A 38 11.09 -0.77 -22.70
N ARG A 39 11.44 -1.51 -23.73
CA ARG A 39 10.52 -2.37 -24.46
C ARG A 39 10.44 -3.72 -23.76
N ILE A 40 9.23 -4.18 -23.50
CA ILE A 40 8.90 -5.50 -22.97
C ILE A 40 8.21 -6.23 -24.10
N GLU A 41 8.84 -7.27 -24.59
CA GLU A 41 8.36 -8.02 -25.75
C GLU A 41 7.04 -8.74 -25.45
N ALA A 42 6.23 -8.88 -26.49
CA ALA A 42 5.04 -9.71 -26.44
C ALA A 42 5.43 -11.16 -26.14
N ARG A 43 4.58 -11.86 -25.43
CA ARG A 43 4.76 -13.27 -25.13
C ARG A 43 3.55 -14.06 -25.62
N GLU A 44 3.82 -15.19 -26.26
CA GLU A 44 2.79 -16.13 -26.69
C GLU A 44 2.23 -16.93 -25.51
N ALA A 45 0.99 -17.39 -25.68
CA ALA A 45 0.32 -18.24 -24.69
C ALA A 45 0.92 -19.65 -24.68
N GLN A 46 1.04 -20.20 -23.47
CA GLN A 46 1.40 -21.61 -23.26
C GLN A 46 0.18 -22.34 -22.69
N TYR A 47 -0.30 -23.32 -23.44
CA TYR A 47 -1.51 -24.04 -23.13
C TYR A 47 -1.23 -25.47 -22.66
N GLU A 48 -2.18 -25.97 -21.89
CA GLU A 48 -2.23 -27.36 -21.44
C GLU A 48 -3.68 -27.87 -21.50
N ALA A 49 -3.85 -29.17 -21.66
CA ALA A 49 -5.18 -29.78 -21.63
C ALA A 49 -5.85 -29.62 -20.27
N ILE A 50 -7.17 -29.53 -20.26
CA ILE A 50 -7.95 -29.52 -19.03
C ILE A 50 -7.68 -30.84 -18.27
N PRO A 51 -7.28 -30.77 -16.99
CA PRO A 51 -6.96 -31.95 -16.19
C PRO A 51 -8.09 -32.98 -16.19
N PRO A 52 -7.77 -34.29 -16.25
CA PRO A 52 -8.79 -35.34 -16.34
C PRO A 52 -9.71 -35.40 -15.14
N GLU A 53 -9.31 -34.88 -13.99
CA GLU A 53 -10.09 -34.80 -12.75
C GLU A 53 -11.19 -33.73 -12.77
N ALA A 54 -11.22 -32.86 -13.81
CA ALA A 54 -12.23 -31.82 -13.92
C ALA A 54 -13.62 -32.44 -14.20
N HIS A 55 -14.62 -32.00 -13.43
CA HIS A 55 -16.00 -32.43 -13.56
C HIS A 55 -16.55 -32.17 -14.98
N PRO A 56 -17.39 -33.05 -15.57
CA PRO A 56 -17.93 -32.88 -16.92
C PRO A 56 -18.61 -31.53 -17.14
N SER A 57 -19.39 -31.04 -16.18
CA SER A 57 -20.05 -29.72 -16.28
C SER A 57 -19.04 -28.56 -16.34
N LEU A 58 -17.90 -28.70 -15.64
CA LEU A 58 -16.83 -27.68 -15.66
C LEU A 58 -16.14 -27.66 -17.03
N ARG A 59 -15.89 -28.84 -17.64
CA ARG A 59 -15.35 -28.95 -19.01
C ARG A 59 -16.29 -28.32 -20.02
N ALA A 60 -17.59 -28.67 -19.97
CA ALA A 60 -18.60 -28.10 -20.85
C ALA A 60 -18.70 -26.58 -20.70
N MET A 61 -18.57 -26.05 -19.49
CA MET A 61 -18.53 -24.62 -19.24
C MET A 61 -17.32 -23.95 -19.92
N LEU A 62 -16.12 -24.53 -19.79
CA LEU A 62 -14.90 -24.03 -20.40
C LEU A 62 -15.00 -24.05 -21.93
N GLU A 63 -15.48 -25.13 -22.52
CA GLU A 63 -15.71 -25.25 -23.96
C GLU A 63 -16.73 -24.19 -24.46
N LYS A 64 -17.86 -24.04 -23.76
CA LYS A 64 -18.87 -23.03 -24.09
C LYS A 64 -18.35 -21.61 -24.03
N ARG A 65 -17.38 -21.34 -23.14
CA ARG A 65 -16.68 -20.05 -23.04
C ARG A 65 -15.54 -19.89 -24.04
N GLY A 66 -15.31 -20.85 -24.93
CA GLY A 66 -14.23 -20.84 -25.94
C GLY A 66 -12.83 -21.10 -25.34
N MET A 67 -12.75 -21.78 -24.22
CA MET A 67 -11.52 -22.13 -23.52
C MET A 67 -11.32 -23.67 -23.48
N PRO A 68 -11.05 -24.33 -24.63
CA PRO A 68 -10.83 -25.78 -24.67
C PRO A 68 -9.51 -26.22 -24.04
N LEU A 69 -8.60 -25.27 -23.82
CA LEU A 69 -7.31 -25.45 -23.16
C LEU A 69 -7.17 -24.43 -22.03
N LEU A 70 -6.39 -24.77 -21.02
CA LEU A 70 -6.02 -23.88 -19.93
C LEU A 70 -4.59 -23.34 -20.15
N TYR A 71 -4.28 -22.19 -19.59
CA TYR A 71 -2.89 -21.80 -19.44
C TYR A 71 -2.16 -22.76 -18.48
N THR A 72 -0.87 -22.98 -18.70
CA THR A 72 -0.08 -23.95 -17.91
C THR A 72 -0.19 -23.74 -16.41
N HIS A 73 -0.15 -22.50 -15.92
CA HIS A 73 -0.29 -22.18 -14.49
C HIS A 73 -1.71 -22.47 -13.94
N GLN A 74 -2.74 -22.37 -14.77
CA GLN A 74 -4.13 -22.68 -14.38
C GLN A 74 -4.30 -24.19 -14.21
N ALA A 75 -3.76 -24.99 -15.15
CA ALA A 75 -3.78 -26.44 -15.07
C ALA A 75 -2.94 -26.97 -13.89
N GLU A 76 -1.77 -26.37 -13.65
CA GLU A 76 -0.90 -26.71 -12.51
C GLU A 76 -1.60 -26.43 -11.17
N ALA A 77 -2.19 -25.23 -10.99
CA ALA A 77 -2.91 -24.87 -9.78
C ALA A 77 -4.09 -25.83 -9.53
N PHE A 78 -4.86 -26.17 -10.56
CA PHE A 78 -5.95 -27.12 -10.46
C PHE A 78 -5.48 -28.48 -9.93
N ARG A 79 -4.42 -29.08 -10.52
CA ARG A 79 -3.88 -30.38 -10.10
C ARG A 79 -3.38 -30.39 -8.66
N LEU A 80 -2.66 -29.32 -8.26
CA LEU A 80 -2.18 -29.19 -6.88
C LEU A 80 -3.34 -29.11 -5.89
N CYS A 81 -4.36 -28.30 -6.20
CA CYS A 81 -5.56 -28.20 -5.36
C CYS A 81 -6.30 -29.55 -5.26
N ALA A 82 -6.44 -30.28 -6.37
CA ALA A 82 -7.09 -31.61 -6.38
C ALA A 82 -6.35 -32.66 -5.50
N THR A 83 -5.06 -32.45 -5.22
CA THR A 83 -4.30 -33.31 -4.28
C THR A 83 -4.38 -32.82 -2.81
N GLY A 84 -5.21 -31.84 -2.51
CA GLY A 84 -5.40 -31.31 -1.14
C GLY A 84 -4.29 -30.38 -0.66
N LYS A 85 -3.41 -29.89 -1.53
CA LYS A 85 -2.31 -29.00 -1.17
C LYS A 85 -2.76 -27.53 -1.18
N ASN A 86 -2.32 -26.74 -0.20
CA ASN A 86 -2.48 -25.29 -0.28
C ASN A 86 -1.60 -24.75 -1.40
N VAL A 87 -2.12 -23.79 -2.14
CA VAL A 87 -1.48 -23.27 -3.35
C VAL A 87 -1.39 -21.75 -3.30
N VAL A 88 -0.21 -21.21 -3.64
CA VAL A 88 -0.04 -19.78 -3.90
C VAL A 88 0.36 -19.57 -5.36
N VAL A 89 -0.46 -18.80 -6.08
CA VAL A 89 -0.25 -18.48 -7.50
C VAL A 89 0.29 -17.06 -7.63
N ILE A 90 1.46 -16.93 -8.28
CA ILE A 90 2.08 -15.64 -8.53
C ILE A 90 2.29 -15.46 -10.04
N THR A 91 1.46 -14.62 -10.63
CA THR A 91 1.57 -14.27 -12.04
C THR A 91 1.20 -12.79 -12.23
N PRO A 92 1.68 -12.13 -13.30
CA PRO A 92 1.37 -10.73 -13.57
C PRO A 92 -0.14 -10.43 -13.61
N THR A 93 -0.50 -9.16 -13.54
CA THR A 93 -1.89 -8.70 -13.72
C THR A 93 -2.41 -9.15 -15.08
N ALA A 94 -3.71 -9.46 -15.16
CA ALA A 94 -4.39 -9.92 -16.38
C ALA A 94 -3.91 -11.28 -16.96
N SER A 95 -3.27 -12.12 -16.17
CA SER A 95 -2.86 -13.49 -16.55
C SER A 95 -3.95 -14.56 -16.38
N GLY A 96 -5.15 -14.19 -15.91
CA GLY A 96 -6.25 -15.14 -15.65
C GLY A 96 -6.10 -15.92 -14.35
N LYS A 97 -5.50 -15.31 -13.30
CA LYS A 97 -5.36 -15.89 -11.94
C LYS A 97 -6.68 -16.35 -11.34
N THR A 98 -7.76 -15.65 -11.64
CA THR A 98 -9.12 -15.96 -11.15
C THR A 98 -9.52 -17.41 -11.44
N LEU A 99 -9.14 -17.96 -12.59
CA LEU A 99 -9.41 -19.35 -12.92
C LEU A 99 -8.59 -20.33 -12.07
N CYS A 100 -7.41 -19.95 -11.57
CA CYS A 100 -6.57 -20.81 -10.73
C CYS A 100 -7.26 -21.21 -9.42
N TYR A 101 -8.13 -20.35 -8.87
CA TYR A 101 -8.90 -20.68 -7.67
C TYR A 101 -10.37 -21.02 -7.97
N ASN A 102 -10.99 -20.43 -8.98
CA ASN A 102 -12.39 -20.72 -9.31
C ASN A 102 -12.57 -22.15 -9.84
N LEU A 103 -11.66 -22.64 -10.68
CA LEU A 103 -11.82 -23.96 -11.27
C LEU A 103 -11.79 -25.10 -10.23
N PRO A 104 -10.78 -25.20 -9.31
CA PRO A 104 -10.80 -26.27 -8.30
C PRO A 104 -11.96 -26.12 -7.32
N VAL A 105 -12.31 -24.91 -6.88
CA VAL A 105 -13.45 -24.69 -6.00
C VAL A 105 -14.76 -25.08 -6.65
N MET A 106 -15.03 -24.62 -7.88
CA MET A 106 -16.24 -25.01 -8.61
C MET A 106 -16.32 -26.52 -8.85
N ASN A 107 -15.18 -27.15 -9.19
CA ASN A 107 -15.10 -28.58 -9.39
C ASN A 107 -15.66 -29.37 -8.20
N ASP A 108 -15.18 -29.03 -7.03
CA ASP A 108 -15.54 -29.74 -5.81
C ASP A 108 -16.95 -29.39 -5.33
N LEU A 109 -17.38 -28.11 -5.46
CA LEU A 109 -18.74 -27.71 -5.09
C LEU A 109 -19.83 -28.25 -6.02
N ILE A 110 -19.50 -28.50 -7.29
CA ILE A 110 -20.42 -29.17 -8.21
C ILE A 110 -20.55 -30.66 -7.84
N ALA A 111 -19.45 -31.30 -7.47
CA ALA A 111 -19.44 -32.69 -7.03
C ALA A 111 -20.11 -32.89 -5.65
N ASP A 112 -19.92 -31.92 -4.74
CA ASP A 112 -20.51 -31.92 -3.41
C ASP A 112 -21.22 -30.59 -3.11
N PRO A 113 -22.54 -30.48 -3.38
CA PRO A 113 -23.31 -29.26 -3.09
C PRO A 113 -23.42 -28.91 -1.59
N GLY A 114 -23.03 -29.82 -0.70
CA GLY A 114 -22.91 -29.57 0.73
C GLY A 114 -21.72 -28.69 1.09
N ALA A 115 -20.63 -28.81 0.35
CA ALA A 115 -19.40 -28.07 0.59
C ALA A 115 -19.57 -26.55 0.48
N ARG A 116 -18.69 -25.84 1.18
CA ARG A 116 -18.69 -24.36 1.26
C ARG A 116 -17.31 -23.81 0.96
N ALA A 117 -17.28 -22.60 0.42
CA ALA A 117 -16.07 -21.84 0.21
C ALA A 117 -16.22 -20.37 0.68
N MET A 118 -15.14 -19.81 1.18
CA MET A 118 -15.05 -18.40 1.58
C MET A 118 -13.94 -17.72 0.80
N TYR A 119 -14.25 -16.59 0.19
CA TYR A 119 -13.33 -15.80 -0.61
C TYR A 119 -13.06 -14.46 0.08
N LEU A 120 -11.79 -14.17 0.35
CA LEU A 120 -11.34 -12.95 1.01
C LEU A 120 -10.69 -12.01 0.00
N PHE A 121 -11.26 -10.83 -0.15
CA PHE A 121 -10.75 -9.77 -1.00
C PHE A 121 -10.39 -8.53 -0.18
N PRO A 122 -9.37 -7.75 -0.58
CA PRO A 122 -8.98 -6.56 0.16
C PRO A 122 -10.00 -5.42 0.07
N THR A 123 -10.88 -5.42 -0.93
CA THR A 123 -11.90 -4.40 -1.15
C THR A 123 -13.26 -4.99 -1.55
N LYS A 124 -14.35 -4.30 -1.16
CA LYS A 124 -15.72 -4.67 -1.52
C LYS A 124 -15.92 -4.66 -3.06
N ALA A 125 -15.36 -3.66 -3.74
CA ALA A 125 -15.49 -3.51 -5.19
C ALA A 125 -14.91 -4.70 -5.94
N LEU A 126 -13.74 -5.19 -5.52
CA LEU A 126 -13.14 -6.38 -6.11
C LEU A 126 -13.97 -7.63 -5.82
N ALA A 127 -14.51 -7.78 -4.61
CA ALA A 127 -15.38 -8.89 -4.26
C ALA A 127 -16.66 -8.92 -5.13
N GLU A 128 -17.26 -7.76 -5.40
CA GLU A 128 -18.45 -7.64 -6.24
C GLU A 128 -18.16 -7.97 -7.72
N ASP A 129 -17.03 -7.47 -8.25
CA ASP A 129 -16.59 -7.76 -9.63
C ASP A 129 -16.31 -9.27 -9.82
N GLN A 130 -15.61 -9.89 -8.87
CA GLN A 130 -15.31 -11.32 -8.90
C GLN A 130 -16.56 -12.19 -8.70
N LEU A 131 -17.56 -11.75 -7.92
CA LEU A 131 -18.84 -12.43 -7.82
C LEU A 131 -19.57 -12.46 -9.17
N HIS A 132 -19.59 -11.34 -9.92
CA HIS A 132 -20.21 -11.31 -11.24
C HIS A 132 -19.56 -12.30 -12.21
N GLU A 133 -18.23 -12.39 -12.21
CA GLU A 133 -17.50 -13.35 -13.04
C GLU A 133 -17.79 -14.80 -12.62
N PHE A 134 -17.83 -15.06 -11.32
CA PHE A 134 -18.14 -16.38 -10.77
C PHE A 134 -19.59 -16.80 -11.08
N GLN A 135 -20.55 -15.88 -10.96
CA GLN A 135 -21.95 -16.14 -11.31
C GLN A 135 -22.11 -16.49 -12.80
N ALA A 136 -21.43 -15.76 -13.69
CA ALA A 136 -21.42 -16.09 -15.11
C ALA A 136 -20.81 -17.48 -15.41
N ALA A 137 -19.86 -17.94 -14.59
CA ALA A 137 -19.30 -19.28 -14.68
C ALA A 137 -20.30 -20.35 -14.19
N ILE A 138 -21.01 -20.11 -13.07
CA ILE A 138 -22.10 -20.97 -12.58
C ILE A 138 -23.16 -21.16 -13.64
N ASP A 139 -23.65 -20.06 -14.23
CA ASP A 139 -24.70 -20.07 -15.25
C ASP A 139 -24.24 -20.84 -16.51
N ALA A 140 -22.99 -20.65 -16.93
CA ALA A 140 -22.41 -21.36 -18.07
C ALA A 140 -22.22 -22.87 -17.79
N ALA A 141 -21.93 -23.26 -16.54
CA ALA A 141 -21.83 -24.65 -16.12
C ALA A 141 -23.20 -25.33 -15.94
N GLY A 142 -24.30 -24.56 -15.96
CA GLY A 142 -25.64 -25.07 -15.66
C GLY A 142 -25.79 -25.62 -14.24
N SER A 143 -25.09 -25.00 -13.28
CA SER A 143 -25.05 -25.44 -11.89
C SER A 143 -26.01 -24.64 -11.01
N ASP A 144 -26.56 -25.27 -9.97
CA ASP A 144 -27.42 -24.63 -8.98
C ASP A 144 -26.66 -24.00 -7.80
N LEU A 145 -25.34 -23.87 -7.89
CA LEU A 145 -24.50 -23.25 -6.86
C LEU A 145 -24.97 -21.81 -6.56
N LYS A 146 -24.90 -21.42 -5.32
CA LYS A 146 -25.29 -20.09 -4.84
C LYS A 146 -24.09 -19.34 -4.32
N ALA A 147 -23.75 -18.24 -4.95
CA ALA A 147 -22.67 -17.35 -4.58
C ALA A 147 -23.20 -15.95 -4.25
N PHE A 148 -22.70 -15.34 -3.19
CA PHE A 148 -23.14 -14.03 -2.73
C PHE A 148 -21.99 -13.23 -2.12
N THR A 149 -22.06 -11.90 -2.24
CA THR A 149 -21.26 -11.02 -1.39
C THR A 149 -21.87 -10.92 0.02
N TYR A 150 -21.00 -10.89 1.02
CA TYR A 150 -21.39 -10.62 2.40
C TYR A 150 -20.42 -9.60 3.00
N ASP A 151 -20.90 -8.36 3.10
CA ASP A 151 -20.13 -7.21 3.55
C ASP A 151 -21.03 -6.18 4.27
N GLY A 152 -20.50 -4.98 4.58
CA GLY A 152 -21.25 -3.92 5.23
C GLY A 152 -22.45 -3.40 4.44
N ASP A 153 -22.42 -3.52 3.11
CA ASP A 153 -23.49 -3.04 2.22
C ASP A 153 -24.58 -4.10 1.99
N THR A 154 -24.37 -5.34 2.45
CA THR A 154 -25.34 -6.43 2.32
C THR A 154 -26.63 -6.13 3.10
N PRO A 155 -27.81 -6.07 2.44
CA PRO A 155 -29.07 -5.77 3.08
C PRO A 155 -29.42 -6.74 4.23
N GLN A 156 -29.98 -6.23 5.29
CA GLN A 156 -30.29 -7.01 6.50
C GLN A 156 -31.21 -8.22 6.22
N ASN A 157 -32.19 -8.05 5.36
CA ASN A 157 -33.12 -9.10 4.97
C ASN A 157 -32.45 -10.23 4.15
N ALA A 158 -31.38 -9.94 3.41
CA ALA A 158 -30.64 -10.95 2.66
C ALA A 158 -29.65 -11.76 3.52
N ARG A 159 -29.17 -11.17 4.63
CA ARG A 159 -28.10 -11.76 5.46
C ARG A 159 -28.46 -13.17 5.99
N LYS A 160 -29.71 -13.42 6.40
CA LYS A 160 -30.13 -14.74 6.87
C LYS A 160 -30.11 -15.77 5.72
N ALA A 161 -30.67 -15.42 4.57
CA ALA A 161 -30.71 -16.30 3.40
C ALA A 161 -29.31 -16.67 2.89
N ILE A 162 -28.36 -15.72 2.91
CA ILE A 162 -26.97 -15.96 2.53
C ILE A 162 -26.32 -16.99 3.46
N ARG A 163 -26.42 -16.81 4.78
CA ARG A 163 -25.87 -17.76 5.76
C ARG A 163 -26.38 -19.20 5.60
N GLU A 164 -27.64 -19.34 5.25
CA GLU A 164 -28.30 -20.64 5.11
C GLU A 164 -28.01 -21.33 3.76
N ARG A 165 -27.92 -20.54 2.66
CA ARG A 165 -27.99 -21.06 1.29
C ARG A 165 -26.70 -20.90 0.48
N ALA A 166 -25.78 -20.00 0.87
CA ALA A 166 -24.58 -19.76 0.09
C ALA A 166 -23.66 -20.98 0.05
N ASN A 167 -23.27 -21.41 -1.13
CA ASN A 167 -22.14 -22.31 -1.33
C ASN A 167 -20.82 -21.55 -1.28
N VAL A 168 -20.80 -20.33 -1.84
CA VAL A 168 -19.65 -19.45 -1.85
C VAL A 168 -20.00 -18.09 -1.28
N VAL A 169 -19.20 -17.63 -0.33
CA VAL A 169 -19.33 -16.31 0.28
C VAL A 169 -18.13 -15.46 -0.09
N PHE A 170 -18.37 -14.35 -0.82
CA PHE A 170 -17.39 -13.34 -1.16
C PHE A 170 -17.41 -12.26 -0.08
N THR A 171 -16.30 -12.05 0.61
CA THR A 171 -16.23 -11.13 1.74
C THR A 171 -14.87 -10.43 1.82
N ASN A 172 -14.63 -9.69 2.87
CA ASN A 172 -13.35 -9.06 3.16
C ASN A 172 -12.93 -9.31 4.62
N PRO A 173 -11.65 -9.11 4.97
CA PRO A 173 -11.17 -9.31 6.33
C PRO A 173 -11.93 -8.51 7.39
N ASP A 174 -12.34 -7.28 7.09
CA ASP A 174 -13.07 -6.43 8.03
C ASP A 174 -14.42 -7.07 8.40
N MET A 175 -15.16 -7.61 7.42
CA MET A 175 -16.42 -8.30 7.67
C MET A 175 -16.23 -9.67 8.34
N LEU A 176 -15.19 -10.41 7.96
CA LEU A 176 -14.83 -11.65 8.65
C LEU A 176 -14.57 -11.38 10.13
N HIS A 177 -13.84 -10.29 10.45
CA HIS A 177 -13.48 -9.87 11.79
C HIS A 177 -14.69 -9.48 12.64
N SER A 178 -15.55 -8.59 12.13
CA SER A 178 -16.62 -7.96 12.91
C SER A 178 -18.00 -8.61 12.74
N GLY A 179 -18.27 -9.23 11.57
CA GLY A 179 -19.60 -9.71 11.21
C GLY A 179 -19.77 -11.21 11.13
N ILE A 180 -18.68 -11.98 10.96
CA ILE A 180 -18.76 -13.43 10.75
C ILE A 180 -18.24 -14.21 11.96
N LEU A 181 -16.95 -14.06 12.32
CA LEU A 181 -16.35 -14.87 13.40
C LEU A 181 -17.04 -14.68 14.75
N PRO A 182 -17.32 -13.46 15.20
CA PRO A 182 -18.00 -13.28 16.48
C PRO A 182 -19.44 -13.80 16.51
N HIS A 183 -20.04 -14.00 15.35
CA HIS A 183 -21.36 -14.59 15.18
C HIS A 183 -21.31 -16.00 14.58
N HIS A 184 -20.22 -16.74 14.83
CA HIS A 184 -19.96 -18.05 14.23
C HIS A 184 -21.12 -19.05 14.42
N THR A 185 -21.87 -18.97 15.52
CA THR A 185 -23.05 -19.81 15.77
C THR A 185 -24.14 -19.65 14.70
N LYS A 186 -24.30 -18.44 14.14
CA LYS A 186 -25.21 -18.19 13.03
C LYS A 186 -24.65 -18.70 11.68
N TRP A 187 -23.35 -19.04 11.63
CA TRP A 187 -22.63 -19.51 10.48
C TRP A 187 -22.22 -20.99 10.62
N ALA A 188 -22.72 -21.72 11.64
CA ALA A 188 -22.35 -23.09 11.95
C ALA A 188 -22.34 -23.99 10.70
N LYS A 189 -23.43 -23.97 9.92
CA LYS A 189 -23.52 -24.75 8.66
C LYS A 189 -22.41 -24.44 7.65
N CYS A 190 -21.96 -23.16 7.60
CA CYS A 190 -20.85 -22.77 6.74
C CYS A 190 -19.54 -23.35 7.28
N PHE A 191 -19.26 -23.19 8.57
CA PHE A 191 -18.02 -23.66 9.18
C PHE A 191 -17.91 -25.18 9.25
N GLU A 192 -19.02 -25.91 9.48
CA GLU A 192 -19.05 -27.37 9.44
C GLU A 192 -18.62 -27.94 8.08
N ASN A 193 -18.92 -27.22 6.99
CA ASN A 193 -18.71 -27.67 5.61
C ASN A 193 -17.68 -26.83 4.86
N LEU A 194 -16.92 -25.98 5.54
CA LEU A 194 -15.95 -25.09 4.91
C LEU A 194 -14.77 -25.90 4.38
N ARG A 195 -14.66 -25.99 3.05
CA ARG A 195 -13.63 -26.75 2.35
C ARG A 195 -12.52 -25.87 1.81
N TYR A 196 -12.84 -24.66 1.40
CA TYR A 196 -11.88 -23.73 0.81
C TYR A 196 -11.93 -22.35 1.44
N VAL A 197 -10.75 -21.78 1.64
CA VAL A 197 -10.57 -20.33 1.89
C VAL A 197 -9.66 -19.78 0.80
N VAL A 198 -10.21 -18.90 -0.03
CA VAL A 198 -9.47 -18.23 -1.10
C VAL A 198 -9.05 -16.85 -0.62
N ILE A 199 -7.77 -16.50 -0.77
CA ILE A 199 -7.23 -15.17 -0.43
C ILE A 199 -6.65 -14.58 -1.70
N ASP A 200 -7.33 -13.60 -2.27
CA ASP A 200 -6.87 -12.90 -3.46
C ASP A 200 -6.09 -11.63 -3.12
N GLU A 201 -5.21 -11.20 -4.03
CA GLU A 201 -4.30 -10.07 -3.87
C GLU A 201 -3.45 -10.17 -2.59
N LEU A 202 -2.86 -11.34 -2.34
CA LEU A 202 -2.11 -11.67 -1.13
C LEU A 202 -1.06 -10.61 -0.76
N HIS A 203 -0.39 -10.01 -1.75
CA HIS A 203 0.61 -8.95 -1.58
C HIS A 203 0.05 -7.66 -0.94
N TYR A 204 -1.26 -7.49 -0.93
CA TYR A 204 -1.92 -6.37 -0.25
C TYR A 204 -1.89 -6.53 1.28
N TYR A 205 -1.83 -7.79 1.75
CA TYR A 205 -1.81 -8.12 3.17
C TYR A 205 -0.38 -8.15 3.71
N ARG A 206 0.18 -6.98 3.93
CA ARG A 206 1.52 -6.76 4.49
C ARG A 206 1.48 -5.75 5.62
N GLY A 207 2.58 -5.61 6.38
CA GLY A 207 2.68 -4.71 7.52
C GLY A 207 1.60 -4.98 8.57
N VAL A 208 1.01 -3.92 9.10
CA VAL A 208 -0.04 -4.00 10.14
C VAL A 208 -1.26 -4.77 9.65
N TYR A 209 -1.75 -4.47 8.45
CA TYR A 209 -2.95 -5.13 7.92
C TYR A 209 -2.74 -6.63 7.71
N GLY A 210 -1.57 -7.04 7.22
CA GLY A 210 -1.21 -8.45 7.09
C GLY A 210 -1.06 -9.12 8.45
N SER A 211 -0.48 -8.46 9.44
CA SER A 211 -0.33 -8.97 10.82
C SER A 211 -1.70 -9.19 11.49
N HIS A 212 -2.65 -8.29 11.26
CA HIS A 212 -4.04 -8.50 11.68
C HIS A 212 -4.70 -9.65 10.92
N LEU A 213 -4.50 -9.77 9.60
CA LEU A 213 -5.06 -10.89 8.82
C LEU A 213 -4.53 -12.23 9.32
N ALA A 214 -3.26 -12.37 9.63
CA ALA A 214 -2.69 -13.61 10.17
C ALA A 214 -3.41 -14.03 11.47
N ASN A 215 -3.59 -13.10 12.41
CA ASN A 215 -4.32 -13.37 13.64
C ASN A 215 -5.81 -13.63 13.40
N LEU A 216 -6.41 -12.99 12.42
CA LEU A 216 -7.78 -13.25 11.99
C LEU A 216 -7.93 -14.69 11.45
N LEU A 217 -6.94 -15.16 10.67
CA LEU A 217 -6.91 -16.54 10.17
C LEU A 217 -6.63 -17.57 11.29
N ARG A 218 -5.85 -17.22 12.32
CA ARG A 218 -5.74 -18.04 13.57
C ARG A 218 -7.12 -18.25 14.19
N ARG A 219 -7.92 -17.19 14.36
CA ARG A 219 -9.29 -17.25 14.87
C ARG A 219 -10.20 -18.06 13.97
N LEU A 220 -10.14 -17.87 12.65
CA LEU A 220 -10.91 -18.65 11.68
C LEU A 220 -10.60 -20.16 11.79
N ARG A 221 -9.33 -20.53 11.82
CA ARG A 221 -8.90 -21.94 11.98
C ARG A 221 -9.41 -22.55 13.30
N ARG A 222 -9.36 -21.78 14.38
CA ARG A 222 -9.86 -22.18 15.70
C ARG A 222 -11.37 -22.50 15.65
N ILE A 223 -12.15 -21.62 15.01
CA ILE A 223 -13.60 -21.85 14.82
C ILE A 223 -13.85 -23.03 13.89
N CYS A 224 -13.13 -23.16 12.78
CA CYS A 224 -13.24 -24.30 11.89
C CYS A 224 -12.96 -25.62 12.62
N ALA A 225 -11.90 -25.69 13.43
CA ALA A 225 -11.57 -26.87 14.24
C ALA A 225 -12.67 -27.19 15.25
N PHE A 226 -13.31 -26.20 15.87
CA PHE A 226 -14.44 -26.38 16.76
C PHE A 226 -15.64 -27.05 16.04
N TYR A 227 -15.91 -26.66 14.79
CA TYR A 227 -16.98 -27.25 13.96
C TYR A 227 -16.54 -28.51 13.19
N GLY A 228 -15.29 -28.95 13.33
CA GLY A 228 -14.77 -30.19 12.73
C GLY A 228 -14.30 -30.04 11.28
N SER A 229 -14.10 -28.84 10.77
CA SER A 229 -13.58 -28.59 9.43
C SER A 229 -12.11 -28.14 9.44
N SER A 230 -11.42 -28.37 8.31
CA SER A 230 -10.04 -27.92 8.08
C SER A 230 -9.92 -27.46 6.63
N PRO A 231 -10.20 -26.20 6.33
CA PRO A 231 -10.25 -25.71 4.96
C PRO A 231 -8.87 -25.67 4.32
N GLN A 232 -8.82 -25.97 3.01
CA GLN A 232 -7.68 -25.77 2.14
C GLN A 232 -7.58 -24.29 1.74
N PHE A 233 -6.36 -23.76 1.73
CA PHE A 233 -6.10 -22.37 1.33
C PHE A 233 -5.63 -22.28 -0.12
N ILE A 234 -6.21 -21.36 -0.88
CA ILE A 234 -5.75 -20.99 -2.22
C ILE A 234 -5.47 -19.49 -2.23
N CYS A 235 -4.21 -19.12 -2.43
CA CYS A 235 -3.79 -17.73 -2.43
C CYS A 235 -3.39 -17.28 -3.84
N CYS A 236 -3.75 -16.06 -4.21
CA CYS A 236 -3.27 -15.43 -5.44
C CYS A 236 -2.60 -14.09 -5.14
N SER A 237 -1.52 -13.81 -5.84
CA SER A 237 -0.74 -12.59 -5.66
C SER A 237 -0.29 -12.01 -7.00
N ALA A 238 -0.06 -10.70 -7.02
CA ALA A 238 0.86 -10.12 -8.00
C ALA A 238 2.30 -10.50 -7.64
N THR A 239 3.24 -10.13 -8.49
CA THR A 239 4.65 -10.49 -8.32
C THR A 239 5.23 -9.82 -7.07
N ILE A 240 5.64 -10.61 -6.10
CA ILE A 240 6.42 -10.26 -4.91
C ILE A 240 7.56 -11.27 -4.76
N ALA A 241 8.58 -10.93 -3.96
CA ALA A 241 9.78 -11.78 -3.83
C ALA A 241 9.53 -13.03 -2.99
N ASN A 242 8.66 -12.96 -1.97
CA ASN A 242 8.45 -14.01 -0.97
C ASN A 242 6.98 -14.48 -0.85
N PRO A 243 6.31 -14.89 -1.93
CA PRO A 243 4.88 -15.20 -1.90
C PRO A 243 4.55 -16.44 -1.05
N ARG A 244 5.43 -17.45 -1.06
CA ARG A 244 5.25 -18.66 -0.26
C ARG A 244 5.39 -18.34 1.23
N GLU A 245 6.47 -17.68 1.61
CA GLU A 245 6.76 -17.31 2.99
C GLU A 245 5.67 -16.41 3.56
N LEU A 246 5.14 -15.48 2.74
CA LEU A 246 4.01 -14.65 3.16
C LEU A 246 2.73 -15.49 3.37
N ALA A 247 2.37 -16.39 2.44
CA ALA A 247 1.21 -17.25 2.58
C ALA A 247 1.33 -18.15 3.83
N GLU A 248 2.51 -18.72 4.07
CA GLU A 248 2.82 -19.56 5.23
C GLU A 248 2.77 -18.74 6.54
N ALA A 249 3.29 -17.50 6.55
CA ALA A 249 3.22 -16.63 7.72
C ALA A 249 1.79 -16.18 8.06
N LEU A 250 0.95 -15.97 7.03
CA LEU A 250 -0.45 -15.58 7.23
C LEU A 250 -1.35 -16.74 7.69
N THR A 251 -1.11 -17.95 7.20
CA THR A 251 -2.01 -19.10 7.41
C THR A 251 -1.45 -20.17 8.34
N GLU A 252 -0.16 -20.09 8.69
CA GLU A 252 0.57 -21.11 9.47
C GLU A 252 0.44 -22.53 8.85
N SER A 253 0.46 -22.62 7.54
CA SER A 253 0.30 -23.87 6.79
C SER A 253 1.27 -23.91 5.60
N PRO A 254 1.78 -25.09 5.19
CA PRO A 254 2.68 -25.21 4.05
C PRO A 254 1.98 -24.94 2.73
N PHE A 255 2.69 -24.35 1.76
CA PHE A 255 2.19 -24.00 0.43
C PHE A 255 3.06 -24.51 -0.71
N GLU A 256 2.39 -24.89 -1.82
CA GLU A 256 3.04 -25.07 -3.12
C GLU A 256 2.97 -23.77 -3.94
N LEU A 257 4.07 -23.43 -4.62
CA LEU A 257 4.19 -22.20 -5.40
C LEU A 257 3.99 -22.46 -6.90
N VAL A 258 3.02 -21.75 -7.50
CA VAL A 258 2.81 -21.72 -8.96
C VAL A 258 3.23 -20.34 -9.49
N ASN A 259 4.38 -20.28 -10.19
CA ASN A 259 4.97 -19.03 -10.66
C ASN A 259 5.28 -18.98 -12.17
N LYS A 260 5.04 -20.06 -12.91
CA LYS A 260 5.27 -20.11 -14.35
C LYS A 260 4.06 -19.60 -15.10
N ASN A 261 4.07 -18.32 -15.45
CA ASN A 261 2.96 -17.71 -16.17
C ASN A 261 2.86 -18.18 -17.62
N GLY A 262 1.80 -18.89 -17.98
CA GLY A 262 1.48 -19.32 -19.35
C GLY A 262 0.56 -18.36 -20.13
N ALA A 263 0.09 -17.26 -19.55
CA ALA A 263 -0.77 -16.33 -20.27
C ALA A 263 0.02 -15.48 -21.28
N PRO A 264 -0.61 -15.10 -22.42
CA PRO A 264 0.00 -14.18 -23.39
C PRO A 264 0.09 -12.77 -22.81
N SER A 265 1.02 -11.98 -23.33
CA SER A 265 1.09 -10.54 -23.08
C SER A 265 1.37 -9.79 -24.36
N GLY A 266 0.70 -8.65 -24.57
CA GLY A 266 1.03 -7.72 -25.64
C GLY A 266 2.36 -7.00 -25.36
N GLU A 267 2.85 -6.31 -26.36
CA GLU A 267 4.02 -5.46 -26.25
C GLU A 267 3.77 -4.29 -25.31
N LYS A 268 4.72 -3.99 -24.43
CA LYS A 268 4.62 -2.87 -23.50
C LYS A 268 5.87 -2.02 -23.49
N TYR A 269 5.67 -0.72 -23.51
CA TYR A 269 6.73 0.25 -23.34
C TYR A 269 6.66 0.87 -21.95
N PHE A 270 7.80 0.95 -21.27
CA PHE A 270 7.92 1.59 -19.98
C PHE A 270 8.92 2.75 -20.08
N VAL A 271 8.48 3.96 -19.77
CA VAL A 271 9.27 5.19 -19.85
C VAL A 271 9.56 5.72 -18.45
N LEU A 272 10.83 5.98 -18.16
CA LEU A 272 11.26 6.71 -16.98
C LEU A 272 11.52 8.17 -17.36
N TYR A 273 10.75 9.08 -16.80
CA TYR A 273 10.79 10.51 -17.12
C TYR A 273 11.18 11.31 -15.88
N ASN A 274 12.29 12.07 -15.95
CA ASN A 274 12.78 12.93 -14.90
C ASN A 274 12.60 14.41 -15.30
N PRO A 275 11.70 15.16 -14.62
CA PRO A 275 11.46 16.56 -14.96
C PRO A 275 12.75 17.39 -15.03
N PRO A 276 12.91 18.31 -16.02
CA PRO A 276 14.13 19.10 -16.18
C PRO A 276 14.41 19.96 -14.94
N VAL A 277 15.71 20.16 -14.64
CA VAL A 277 16.17 21.07 -13.62
C VAL A 277 16.02 22.51 -14.14
N VAL A 278 15.24 23.34 -13.43
CA VAL A 278 15.00 24.75 -13.77
C VAL A 278 15.89 25.72 -12.98
N ASN A 279 16.36 25.28 -11.81
CA ASN A 279 17.36 26.00 -11.02
C ASN A 279 18.47 25.02 -10.62
N ARG A 280 19.64 25.15 -11.26
CA ARG A 280 20.76 24.23 -11.01
C ARG A 280 21.41 24.43 -9.65
N GLN A 281 21.46 25.67 -9.14
CA GLN A 281 22.07 25.98 -7.86
C GLN A 281 21.34 25.27 -6.70
N LEU A 282 20.00 25.33 -6.71
CA LEU A 282 19.14 24.73 -5.70
C LEU A 282 18.63 23.32 -6.06
N GLY A 283 19.00 22.78 -7.24
CA GLY A 283 18.52 21.49 -7.71
C GLY A 283 17.01 21.43 -7.98
N ILE A 284 16.34 22.62 -8.14
CA ILE A 284 14.89 22.67 -8.33
C ILE A 284 14.53 22.19 -9.73
N ARG A 285 13.63 21.21 -9.79
CA ARG A 285 13.07 20.66 -11.03
C ARG A 285 11.72 21.28 -11.35
N ARG A 286 11.34 21.22 -12.64
CA ARG A 286 9.97 21.53 -13.04
C ARG A 286 8.98 20.62 -12.29
N SER A 287 7.80 21.18 -11.95
CA SER A 287 6.77 20.44 -11.21
C SER A 287 6.41 19.13 -11.93
N TYR A 288 6.53 17.99 -11.23
CA TYR A 288 6.16 16.68 -11.76
C TYR A 288 4.66 16.58 -12.09
N LEU A 289 3.79 17.32 -11.37
CA LEU A 289 2.36 17.38 -11.68
C LEU A 289 2.10 18.10 -13.01
N HIS A 290 2.84 19.17 -13.30
CA HIS A 290 2.76 19.86 -14.60
C HIS A 290 3.27 18.98 -15.74
N GLU A 291 4.37 18.24 -15.55
CA GLU A 291 4.89 17.32 -16.56
C GLU A 291 3.93 16.13 -16.75
N THR A 292 3.34 15.61 -15.66
CA THR A 292 2.31 14.57 -15.73
C THR A 292 1.09 15.05 -16.53
N ARG A 293 0.59 16.26 -16.25
CA ARG A 293 -0.47 16.91 -17.03
C ARG A 293 -0.11 16.94 -18.51
N ARG A 294 1.06 17.50 -18.84
CA ARG A 294 1.52 17.66 -20.22
C ARG A 294 1.55 16.33 -20.99
N ILE A 295 2.13 15.30 -20.36
CA ILE A 295 2.24 13.95 -20.95
C ILE A 295 0.87 13.30 -21.09
N ALA A 296 0.03 13.36 -20.05
CA ALA A 296 -1.30 12.78 -20.08
C ALA A 296 -2.21 13.46 -21.11
N THR A 297 -2.15 14.81 -21.24
CA THR A 297 -2.92 15.56 -22.23
C THR A 297 -2.57 15.11 -23.66
N GLU A 298 -1.30 14.82 -23.96
CA GLU A 298 -0.91 14.33 -25.30
C GLU A 298 -1.59 13.00 -25.68
N PHE A 299 -1.81 12.11 -24.70
CA PHE A 299 -2.56 10.87 -24.93
C PHE A 299 -4.07 11.13 -25.06
N ILE A 300 -4.61 11.99 -24.19
CA ILE A 300 -6.05 12.35 -24.18
C ILE A 300 -6.44 13.00 -25.51
N ASP A 301 -5.66 13.95 -25.98
CA ASP A 301 -5.92 14.68 -27.25
C ASP A 301 -5.92 13.77 -28.47
N ARG A 302 -5.25 12.61 -28.39
CA ARG A 302 -5.26 11.56 -29.41
C ARG A 302 -6.35 10.52 -29.15
N HIS A 303 -7.33 10.85 -28.32
CA HIS A 303 -8.44 9.98 -27.94
C HIS A 303 -8.04 8.65 -27.27
N GLN A 304 -6.82 8.54 -26.73
CA GLN A 304 -6.37 7.38 -25.98
C GLN A 304 -6.94 7.39 -24.56
N GLN A 305 -7.49 6.25 -24.13
CA GLN A 305 -7.93 6.11 -22.75
C GLN A 305 -6.73 6.07 -21.80
N THR A 306 -6.65 7.07 -20.94
CA THR A 306 -5.48 7.32 -20.09
C THR A 306 -5.83 7.20 -18.61
N LEU A 307 -5.05 6.43 -17.87
CA LEU A 307 -5.11 6.38 -16.41
C LEU A 307 -3.92 7.12 -15.83
N VAL A 308 -4.19 8.10 -14.98
CA VAL A 308 -3.16 8.85 -14.26
C VAL A 308 -3.18 8.44 -12.79
N PHE A 309 -2.08 7.92 -12.29
CA PHE A 309 -1.92 7.62 -10.87
C PHE A 309 -1.24 8.77 -10.14
N ALA A 310 -1.78 9.13 -8.98
CA ALA A 310 -1.19 10.09 -8.06
C ALA A 310 -0.98 9.47 -6.68
N ASN A 311 0.08 9.86 -5.98
CA ASN A 311 0.48 9.26 -4.70
C ASN A 311 -0.26 9.84 -3.48
N SER A 312 -1.05 10.91 -3.67
CA SER A 312 -1.85 11.50 -2.60
C SER A 312 -3.23 11.95 -3.09
N ARG A 313 -4.17 12.05 -2.16
CA ARG A 313 -5.52 12.59 -2.45
C ARG A 313 -5.44 14.02 -2.98
N LEU A 314 -4.57 14.84 -2.40
CA LEU A 314 -4.34 16.22 -2.83
C LEU A 314 -3.80 16.27 -4.28
N ALA A 315 -2.76 15.52 -4.59
CA ALA A 315 -2.20 15.47 -5.94
C ALA A 315 -3.23 14.98 -6.98
N THR A 316 -4.11 14.03 -6.58
CA THR A 316 -5.23 13.58 -7.43
C THR A 316 -6.16 14.74 -7.80
N GLU A 317 -6.61 15.52 -6.81
CA GLU A 317 -7.54 16.64 -7.05
C GLU A 317 -6.88 17.75 -7.87
N ILE A 318 -5.62 18.07 -7.59
CA ILE A 318 -4.85 19.04 -8.38
C ILE A 318 -4.73 18.57 -9.85
N LEU A 319 -4.40 17.32 -10.09
CA LEU A 319 -4.27 16.78 -11.44
C LEU A 319 -5.60 16.73 -12.18
N ILE A 320 -6.72 16.43 -11.51
CA ILE A 320 -8.05 16.51 -12.11
C ILE A 320 -8.33 17.91 -12.61
N THR A 321 -8.09 18.93 -11.76
CA THR A 321 -8.25 20.33 -12.12
C THR A 321 -7.37 20.69 -13.32
N TYR A 322 -6.08 20.38 -13.25
CA TYR A 322 -5.13 20.71 -14.32
C TYR A 322 -5.44 20.03 -15.65
N LEU A 323 -5.93 18.79 -15.64
CA LEU A 323 -6.28 18.07 -16.85
C LEU A 323 -7.61 18.57 -17.44
N ARG A 324 -8.59 18.92 -16.60
CA ARG A 324 -9.84 19.54 -17.07
C ARG A 324 -9.57 20.88 -17.75
N ASP A 325 -8.79 21.76 -17.09
CA ASP A 325 -8.40 23.05 -17.66
C ASP A 325 -7.65 22.88 -18.99
N ALA A 326 -6.77 21.89 -19.10
CA ALA A 326 -6.08 21.60 -20.37
C ALA A 326 -7.03 21.12 -21.46
N CYS A 327 -7.99 20.25 -21.14
CA CYS A 327 -8.98 19.73 -22.07
C CYS A 327 -10.00 20.77 -22.52
N GLU A 328 -10.31 21.82 -21.74
CA GLU A 328 -11.19 22.91 -22.16
C GLU A 328 -10.68 23.64 -23.42
N HIS A 329 -9.38 23.57 -23.68
CA HIS A 329 -8.73 24.17 -24.86
C HIS A 329 -8.31 23.13 -25.91
N GLY A 330 -8.65 21.84 -25.68
CA GLY A 330 -8.28 20.71 -26.52
C GLY A 330 -9.46 20.11 -27.32
N PRO A 331 -9.21 19.04 -28.07
CA PRO A 331 -10.23 18.35 -28.86
C PRO A 331 -11.18 17.47 -28.01
N VAL A 332 -10.84 17.21 -26.74
CA VAL A 332 -11.57 16.32 -25.84
C VAL A 332 -12.21 17.13 -24.72
N PRO A 333 -13.53 17.00 -24.47
CA PRO A 333 -14.20 17.77 -23.41
C PRO A 333 -13.67 17.45 -22.01
N GLY A 334 -13.50 18.49 -21.17
CA GLY A 334 -12.98 18.36 -19.80
C GLY A 334 -13.85 17.52 -18.86
N ASP A 335 -15.16 17.38 -19.14
CA ASP A 335 -16.07 16.54 -18.37
C ASP A 335 -15.84 15.03 -18.57
N THR A 336 -15.06 14.65 -19.59
CA THR A 336 -14.58 13.26 -19.78
C THR A 336 -13.39 12.89 -18.90
N VAL A 337 -12.84 13.85 -18.13
CA VAL A 337 -11.81 13.63 -17.13
C VAL A 337 -12.45 13.48 -15.75
N ARG A 338 -12.23 12.36 -15.09
CA ARG A 338 -12.81 12.04 -13.78
C ARG A 338 -11.74 11.70 -12.74
N GLY A 339 -12.06 11.94 -11.46
CA GLY A 339 -11.31 11.43 -10.34
C GLY A 339 -11.79 10.06 -9.91
N TYR A 340 -10.91 9.25 -9.29
CA TYR A 340 -11.28 7.98 -8.66
C TYR A 340 -10.40 7.73 -7.43
N ARG A 341 -10.96 7.86 -6.25
CA ARG A 341 -10.22 7.64 -4.99
C ARG A 341 -11.09 7.14 -3.84
N GLY A 342 -10.46 6.66 -2.79
CA GLY A 342 -11.14 6.40 -1.53
C GLY A 342 -11.80 7.68 -0.99
N GLY A 343 -13.02 7.55 -0.46
CA GLY A 343 -13.83 8.68 0.00
C GLY A 343 -14.91 9.14 -0.99
N TYR A 344 -14.87 8.71 -2.26
CA TYR A 344 -16.01 8.88 -3.17
C TYR A 344 -17.12 7.89 -2.83
N LEU A 345 -18.37 8.31 -3.00
CA LEU A 345 -19.52 7.45 -2.72
C LEU A 345 -19.52 6.19 -3.62
N PRO A 346 -19.95 5.02 -3.12
CA PRO A 346 -19.95 3.77 -3.90
C PRO A 346 -20.71 3.88 -5.22
N ARG A 347 -21.81 4.63 -5.28
CA ARG A 347 -22.59 4.85 -6.52
C ARG A 347 -21.78 5.62 -7.58
N GLU A 348 -21.05 6.65 -7.16
CA GLU A 348 -20.21 7.44 -8.06
C GLU A 348 -19.07 6.61 -8.63
N ARG A 349 -18.40 5.81 -7.79
CA ARG A 349 -17.35 4.92 -8.25
C ARG A 349 -17.83 3.92 -9.31
N ARG A 350 -18.95 3.26 -9.08
CA ARG A 350 -19.56 2.32 -10.06
C ARG A 350 -19.96 3.01 -11.38
N GLU A 351 -20.43 4.27 -11.30
CA GLU A 351 -20.73 5.05 -12.49
C GLU A 351 -19.47 5.36 -13.31
N ILE A 352 -18.39 5.76 -12.64
CA ILE A 352 -17.09 6.02 -13.28
C ILE A 352 -16.54 4.75 -13.93
N GLU A 353 -16.55 3.62 -13.23
CA GLU A 353 -16.09 2.32 -13.73
C GLU A 353 -16.86 1.91 -14.99
N ARG A 354 -18.18 2.01 -14.97
CA ARG A 354 -19.04 1.72 -16.11
C ARG A 354 -18.75 2.62 -17.31
N LYS A 355 -18.66 3.93 -17.08
CA LYS A 355 -18.38 4.92 -18.13
C LYS A 355 -16.97 4.75 -18.71
N LEU A 356 -16.00 4.35 -17.90
CA LEU A 356 -14.65 4.06 -18.36
C LEU A 356 -14.62 2.83 -19.26
N ARG A 357 -15.30 1.74 -18.87
CA ARG A 357 -15.44 0.53 -19.69
C ARG A 357 -16.13 0.79 -21.05
N ASN A 358 -17.12 1.66 -21.05
CA ASN A 358 -17.85 2.02 -22.28
C ASN A 358 -17.06 2.98 -23.17
N GLY A 359 -15.96 3.58 -22.70
CA GLY A 359 -15.21 4.59 -23.44
C GLY A 359 -15.78 6.00 -23.36
N ASP A 360 -16.79 6.24 -22.49
CA ASP A 360 -17.38 7.57 -22.28
C ASP A 360 -16.45 8.51 -21.52
N ILE A 361 -15.54 7.94 -20.67
CA ILE A 361 -14.49 8.64 -19.96
C ILE A 361 -13.17 8.43 -20.71
N ARG A 362 -12.45 9.52 -20.97
CA ARG A 362 -11.17 9.51 -21.67
C ARG A 362 -9.97 9.46 -20.70
N ALA A 363 -10.11 10.09 -19.54
CA ALA A 363 -9.06 10.02 -18.53
C ALA A 363 -9.64 9.84 -17.13
N VAL A 364 -8.94 9.03 -16.33
CA VAL A 364 -9.20 8.90 -14.90
C VAL A 364 -7.92 9.23 -14.13
N VAL A 365 -8.03 10.11 -13.13
CA VAL A 365 -6.97 10.36 -12.17
C VAL A 365 -7.30 9.61 -10.88
N ALA A 366 -6.44 8.68 -10.49
CA ALA A 366 -6.70 7.81 -9.36
C ALA A 366 -5.54 7.79 -8.34
N THR A 367 -5.87 7.49 -7.10
CA THR A 367 -4.91 6.99 -6.12
C THR A 367 -4.66 5.49 -6.37
N ASN A 368 -4.15 4.76 -5.39
CA ASN A 368 -4.03 3.29 -5.43
C ASN A 368 -5.38 2.55 -5.56
N ALA A 369 -6.51 3.25 -5.53
CA ALA A 369 -7.84 2.63 -5.59
C ALA A 369 -8.12 1.87 -6.91
N LEU A 370 -7.45 2.21 -8.02
CA LEU A 370 -7.49 1.48 -9.29
C LEU A 370 -6.22 0.63 -9.55
N GLU A 371 -5.37 0.45 -8.56
CA GLU A 371 -4.21 -0.43 -8.63
C GLU A 371 -4.62 -1.91 -8.60
N LEU A 372 -5.63 -2.25 -7.80
CA LEU A 372 -6.16 -3.61 -7.65
C LEU A 372 -7.07 -4.03 -8.81
N GLY A 373 -7.28 -5.34 -8.94
CA GLY A 373 -7.83 -6.08 -10.08
C GLY A 373 -9.24 -5.75 -10.58
N ILE A 374 -9.81 -4.57 -10.28
CA ILE A 374 -11.13 -4.15 -10.81
C ILE A 374 -11.08 -4.09 -12.33
N ASP A 375 -12.10 -4.63 -12.99
CA ASP A 375 -12.23 -4.54 -14.44
C ASP A 375 -12.72 -3.16 -14.89
N ILE A 376 -11.78 -2.34 -15.35
CA ILE A 376 -12.03 -0.99 -15.87
C ILE A 376 -11.93 -0.89 -17.40
N GLY A 377 -11.85 -2.03 -18.08
CA GLY A 377 -11.66 -2.09 -19.53
C GLY A 377 -10.17 -2.04 -19.93
N SER A 378 -9.90 -1.95 -21.22
CA SER A 378 -8.55 -1.81 -21.77
C SER A 378 -8.17 -0.33 -21.82
N LEU A 379 -7.03 0.02 -21.20
CA LEU A 379 -6.48 1.36 -21.24
C LEU A 379 -5.26 1.37 -22.17
N ASP A 380 -5.07 2.47 -22.89
CA ASP A 380 -3.99 2.61 -23.85
C ASP A 380 -2.71 3.11 -23.18
N ALA A 381 -2.85 4.04 -22.25
CA ALA A 381 -1.74 4.66 -21.55
C ALA A 381 -1.95 4.73 -20.04
N VAL A 382 -0.87 4.56 -19.30
CA VAL A 382 -0.78 4.83 -17.85
C VAL A 382 0.31 5.86 -17.59
N VAL A 383 -0.01 6.92 -16.85
CA VAL A 383 0.96 7.92 -16.40
C VAL A 383 0.98 7.94 -14.87
N MET A 384 2.14 7.74 -14.28
CA MET A 384 2.34 7.74 -12.82
C MET A 384 3.00 9.05 -12.40
N ALA A 385 2.30 9.85 -11.61
CA ALA A 385 2.82 11.08 -11.01
C ALA A 385 3.56 10.75 -9.70
N GLY A 386 4.84 10.54 -9.80
CA GLY A 386 5.73 10.05 -8.76
C GLY A 386 5.78 8.53 -8.67
N TYR A 387 6.86 8.04 -8.10
CA TYR A 387 7.07 6.62 -7.82
C TYR A 387 6.12 6.15 -6.71
N PRO A 388 5.44 5.02 -6.86
CA PRO A 388 4.47 4.54 -5.87
C PRO A 388 5.06 4.12 -4.51
N GLY A 389 6.39 4.10 -4.40
CA GLY A 389 7.11 3.68 -3.20
C GLY A 389 7.66 2.25 -3.27
N ASN A 390 7.18 1.44 -4.21
CA ASN A 390 7.68 0.07 -4.43
C ASN A 390 7.54 -0.38 -5.89
N ILE A 391 8.37 -1.36 -6.27
CA ILE A 391 8.44 -1.92 -7.63
C ILE A 391 7.14 -2.67 -7.96
N ALA A 392 6.60 -3.45 -7.03
CA ALA A 392 5.41 -4.25 -7.23
C ALA A 392 4.20 -3.38 -7.61
N SER A 393 3.91 -2.31 -6.83
CA SER A 393 2.86 -1.34 -7.16
C SER A 393 3.09 -0.65 -8.51
N THR A 394 4.35 -0.34 -8.83
CA THR A 394 4.66 0.29 -10.12
C THR A 394 4.31 -0.62 -11.29
N TRP A 395 4.65 -1.91 -11.21
CA TRP A 395 4.27 -2.89 -12.22
C TRP A 395 2.76 -3.16 -12.27
N GLN A 396 2.08 -3.14 -11.13
CA GLN A 396 0.62 -3.28 -11.07
C GLN A 396 -0.09 -2.12 -11.77
N ARG A 397 0.34 -0.88 -11.48
CA ARG A 397 -0.16 0.32 -12.15
C ARG A 397 0.14 0.29 -13.64
N ALA A 398 1.38 -0.04 -14.03
CA ALA A 398 1.74 -0.24 -15.43
C ALA A 398 0.93 -1.37 -16.09
N GLY A 399 0.56 -2.38 -15.33
CA GLY A 399 -0.27 -3.50 -15.76
C GLY A 399 -1.71 -3.12 -16.12
N ARG A 400 -2.18 -1.92 -15.74
CA ARG A 400 -3.49 -1.39 -16.14
C ARG A 400 -3.54 -0.96 -17.59
N ALA A 401 -2.39 -0.67 -18.22
CA ALA A 401 -2.31 -0.45 -19.66
C ALA A 401 -2.08 -1.77 -20.39
N GLY A 402 -2.74 -1.92 -21.55
CA GLY A 402 -2.54 -3.04 -22.47
C GLY A 402 -3.14 -4.35 -22.00
N ARG A 403 -4.43 -4.54 -22.26
CA ARG A 403 -5.08 -5.84 -22.14
C ARG A 403 -5.05 -6.57 -23.49
N ARG A 404 -4.65 -7.83 -23.45
CA ARG A 404 -4.72 -8.88 -24.48
C ARG A 404 -3.64 -8.85 -25.55
N GLN A 405 -3.54 -7.98 -26.48
CA GLN A 405 -2.57 -8.11 -27.60
C GLN A 405 -2.15 -6.77 -28.23
N THR A 406 -2.65 -5.66 -27.71
CA THR A 406 -2.29 -4.33 -28.21
C THR A 406 -1.05 -3.77 -27.53
N SER A 407 -0.27 -2.98 -28.25
CA SER A 407 0.85 -2.20 -27.69
C SER A 407 0.33 -1.21 -26.66
N SER A 408 1.04 -1.04 -25.56
CA SER A 408 0.66 -0.15 -24.46
C SER A 408 1.86 0.59 -23.90
N ILE A 409 1.60 1.73 -23.25
CA ILE A 409 2.66 2.56 -22.67
C ILE A 409 2.39 2.89 -21.20
N ALA A 410 3.44 2.78 -20.39
CA ALA A 410 3.45 3.26 -19.02
C ALA A 410 4.56 4.30 -18.85
N VAL A 411 4.25 5.46 -18.29
CA VAL A 411 5.21 6.54 -18.06
C VAL A 411 5.28 6.83 -16.57
N LEU A 412 6.45 6.70 -15.98
CA LEU A 412 6.74 7.15 -14.61
C LEU A 412 7.37 8.53 -14.67
N VAL A 413 6.67 9.55 -14.17
CA VAL A 413 7.14 10.92 -14.03
C VAL A 413 7.68 11.10 -12.62
N ALA A 414 8.98 11.18 -12.46
CA ALA A 414 9.62 11.28 -11.16
C ALA A 414 9.32 12.63 -10.47
N SER A 415 9.06 12.58 -9.18
CA SER A 415 9.05 13.75 -8.32
C SER A 415 10.48 14.12 -7.87
N SER A 416 10.60 15.17 -7.07
CA SER A 416 11.89 15.51 -6.44
C SER A 416 12.19 14.68 -5.19
N ALA A 417 11.36 13.66 -4.87
CA ALA A 417 11.62 12.78 -3.74
C ALA A 417 12.90 11.95 -3.98
N PRO A 418 13.71 11.68 -2.95
CA PRO A 418 14.97 10.95 -3.09
C PRO A 418 14.81 9.60 -3.79
N LEU A 419 13.78 8.85 -3.43
CA LEU A 419 13.52 7.53 -3.99
C LEU A 419 13.15 7.59 -5.48
N ASP A 420 12.32 8.55 -5.88
CA ASP A 420 11.97 8.80 -7.28
C ASP A 420 13.23 9.07 -8.11
N GLN A 421 14.09 9.96 -7.58
CA GLN A 421 15.33 10.33 -8.26
C GLN A 421 16.28 9.13 -8.37
N TYR A 422 16.41 8.33 -7.31
CA TYR A 422 17.21 7.12 -7.35
C TYR A 422 16.72 6.14 -8.43
N ILE A 423 15.43 5.87 -8.50
CA ILE A 423 14.83 4.93 -9.47
C ILE A 423 15.07 5.38 -10.92
N VAL A 424 14.93 6.67 -11.22
CA VAL A 424 15.09 7.13 -12.59
C VAL A 424 16.55 7.30 -13.01
N GLU A 425 17.47 7.52 -12.08
CA GLU A 425 18.91 7.59 -12.35
C GLU A 425 19.57 6.18 -12.34
N HIS A 426 18.89 5.16 -11.78
CA HIS A 426 19.32 3.77 -11.76
C HIS A 426 18.27 2.83 -12.39
N PRO A 427 18.00 2.95 -13.71
CA PRO A 427 17.01 2.13 -14.40
C PRO A 427 17.28 0.62 -14.25
N GLU A 428 18.53 0.22 -14.21
CA GLU A 428 18.97 -1.17 -14.01
C GLU A 428 18.50 -1.74 -12.67
N TYR A 429 18.43 -0.91 -11.61
CA TYR A 429 17.86 -1.32 -10.33
C TYR A 429 16.38 -1.63 -10.48
N PHE A 430 15.59 -0.72 -11.07
CA PHE A 430 14.16 -0.90 -11.23
C PHE A 430 13.78 -2.09 -12.10
N PHE A 431 14.49 -2.27 -13.24
CA PHE A 431 14.18 -3.33 -14.19
C PHE A 431 14.87 -4.67 -13.87
N GLY A 432 15.92 -4.68 -13.06
CA GLY A 432 16.75 -5.85 -12.79
C GLY A 432 16.56 -6.49 -11.42
N GLN A 433 15.95 -5.79 -10.46
CA GLN A 433 15.74 -6.33 -9.12
C GLN A 433 14.45 -7.13 -9.01
N SER A 434 14.46 -8.10 -8.09
CA SER A 434 13.24 -8.76 -7.65
C SER A 434 12.31 -7.73 -6.99
N PRO A 435 11.00 -7.88 -7.12
CA PRO A 435 10.05 -7.10 -6.33
C PRO A 435 10.29 -7.27 -4.82
N GLU A 436 9.61 -6.44 -4.05
CA GLU A 436 9.76 -6.35 -2.62
C GLU A 436 9.35 -7.64 -1.88
N HIS A 437 9.95 -7.83 -0.70
CA HIS A 437 9.49 -8.79 0.30
C HIS A 437 8.32 -8.20 1.08
N ALA A 438 7.17 -8.83 1.02
CA ALA A 438 6.05 -8.48 1.87
C ALA A 438 6.32 -9.00 3.29
N GLN A 439 6.40 -8.10 4.26
CA GLN A 439 6.66 -8.44 5.65
C GLN A 439 5.38 -8.34 6.49
N VAL A 440 5.24 -9.24 7.46
CA VAL A 440 4.20 -9.25 8.48
C VAL A 440 4.81 -9.60 9.83
N ASN A 441 4.24 -9.08 10.91
CA ASN A 441 4.59 -9.42 12.28
C ASN A 441 3.31 -9.84 13.04
N PRO A 442 2.83 -11.08 12.89
CA PRO A 442 1.63 -11.56 13.57
C PRO A 442 1.76 -11.57 15.10
N ASP A 443 2.99 -11.62 15.59
CA ASP A 443 3.33 -11.77 16.99
C ASP A 443 3.60 -10.42 17.68
N ASN A 444 3.33 -9.29 17.00
CA ASN A 444 3.26 -7.99 17.66
C ASN A 444 2.26 -8.08 18.83
N LEU A 445 2.73 -7.79 20.06
CA LEU A 445 2.00 -8.06 21.29
C LEU A 445 0.65 -7.33 21.35
N GLU A 446 0.58 -6.10 20.85
CA GLU A 446 -0.67 -5.31 20.84
C GLU A 446 -1.70 -5.92 19.89
N ILE A 447 -1.27 -6.31 18.68
CA ILE A 447 -2.14 -6.98 17.71
C ILE A 447 -2.59 -8.33 18.25
N LEU A 448 -1.65 -9.11 18.78
CA LEU A 448 -1.90 -10.44 19.35
C LEU A 448 -2.92 -10.40 20.49
N LEU A 449 -2.73 -9.51 21.49
CA LEU A 449 -3.64 -9.35 22.63
C LEU A 449 -5.03 -8.95 22.19
N ASN A 450 -5.18 -8.04 21.25
CA ASN A 450 -6.46 -7.62 20.74
C ASN A 450 -7.19 -8.77 20.01
N HIS A 451 -6.47 -9.57 19.24
CA HIS A 451 -7.07 -10.77 18.63
C HIS A 451 -7.34 -11.89 19.63
N LEU A 452 -6.56 -12.03 20.69
CA LEU A 452 -6.82 -12.99 21.76
C LEU A 452 -8.11 -12.63 22.54
N LYS A 453 -8.37 -11.33 22.81
CA LYS A 453 -9.67 -10.87 23.33
C LYS A 453 -10.84 -11.33 22.46
N CYS A 454 -10.72 -11.13 21.14
CA CYS A 454 -11.74 -11.57 20.18
C CYS A 454 -11.88 -13.09 20.16
N ALA A 455 -10.77 -13.83 20.21
CA ALA A 455 -10.77 -15.30 20.24
C ALA A 455 -11.44 -15.84 21.49
N ALA A 456 -11.21 -15.21 22.65
CA ALA A 456 -11.84 -15.59 23.93
C ALA A 456 -13.35 -15.26 23.98
N PHE A 457 -13.77 -14.19 23.28
CA PHE A 457 -15.19 -13.86 23.10
C PHE A 457 -15.90 -14.90 22.21
N GLU A 458 -15.24 -15.38 21.15
CA GLU A 458 -15.80 -16.31 20.18
C GLU A 458 -15.94 -17.72 20.77
N LEU A 459 -14.89 -18.19 21.43
CA LEU A 459 -14.83 -19.49 22.07
C LEU A 459 -13.95 -19.40 23.32
N PRO A 460 -14.29 -20.07 24.45
CA PRO A 460 -13.42 -20.09 25.63
C PRO A 460 -12.02 -20.60 25.27
N VAL A 461 -10.97 -19.98 25.82
CA VAL A 461 -9.57 -20.40 25.61
C VAL A 461 -9.24 -21.49 26.64
N ARG A 462 -8.72 -22.63 26.15
CA ARG A 462 -8.37 -23.75 27.04
C ARG A 462 -6.97 -23.55 27.63
N ASP A 463 -6.76 -24.11 28.82
CA ASP A 463 -5.43 -24.17 29.41
C ASP A 463 -4.46 -24.93 28.50
N GLY A 464 -3.26 -24.37 28.30
CA GLY A 464 -2.27 -24.91 27.38
C GLY A 464 -2.59 -24.76 25.90
N GLU A 465 -3.68 -24.08 25.53
CA GLU A 465 -3.98 -23.73 24.15
C GLU A 465 -2.94 -22.77 23.60
N LYS A 466 -2.53 -22.95 22.34
CA LYS A 466 -1.63 -22.03 21.65
C LYS A 466 -2.40 -21.12 20.73
N PHE A 467 -1.98 -19.85 20.69
CA PHE A 467 -2.48 -18.89 19.72
C PHE A 467 -1.28 -18.42 18.88
N GLY A 468 -1.12 -18.99 17.69
CA GLY A 468 0.12 -18.97 16.96
C GLY A 468 1.22 -19.76 17.67
N PRO A 469 2.47 -19.28 17.75
CA PRO A 469 3.55 -19.93 18.45
C PRO A 469 3.47 -19.78 19.99
N HIS A 470 2.65 -18.86 20.49
CA HIS A 470 2.59 -18.47 21.90
C HIS A 470 1.65 -19.35 22.72
N GLU A 471 2.08 -19.71 23.91
CA GLU A 471 1.21 -20.25 24.94
C GLU A 471 0.34 -19.14 25.52
N THR A 472 -0.98 -19.37 25.62
CA THR A 472 -1.92 -18.31 25.98
C THR A 472 -2.01 -18.03 27.48
N GLY A 473 -1.43 -18.88 28.34
CA GLY A 473 -1.61 -18.81 29.80
C GLY A 473 -1.27 -17.45 30.42
N GLU A 474 -0.06 -16.94 30.16
CA GLU A 474 0.37 -15.65 30.71
C GLU A 474 -0.46 -14.48 30.15
N LEU A 475 -0.76 -14.52 28.85
CA LEU A 475 -1.58 -13.49 28.19
C LEU A 475 -3.04 -13.51 28.72
N CYS A 476 -3.60 -14.68 28.94
CA CYS A 476 -4.95 -14.83 29.52
C CYS A 476 -4.96 -14.35 30.98
N GLN A 477 -3.90 -14.66 31.76
CA GLN A 477 -3.78 -14.14 33.13
C GLN A 477 -3.71 -12.63 33.16
N PHE A 478 -2.91 -12.02 32.28
CA PHE A 478 -2.85 -10.56 32.15
C PHE A 478 -4.23 -9.95 31.80
N LEU A 479 -4.99 -10.57 30.89
CA LEU A 479 -6.35 -10.12 30.56
C LEU A 479 -7.34 -10.34 31.73
N ALA A 480 -7.13 -11.37 32.54
CA ALA A 480 -7.92 -11.61 33.74
C ALA A 480 -7.63 -10.56 34.84
N ASP A 481 -6.39 -10.16 35.02
CA ASP A 481 -6.00 -9.10 35.96
C ASP A 481 -6.63 -7.75 35.58
N LEU A 482 -6.89 -7.55 34.26
CA LEU A 482 -7.66 -6.40 33.73
C LEU A 482 -9.19 -6.58 33.86
N GLY A 483 -9.68 -7.71 34.40
CA GLY A 483 -11.10 -8.00 34.55
C GLY A 483 -11.84 -8.37 33.25
N LEU A 484 -11.10 -8.69 32.19
CA LEU A 484 -11.65 -9.03 30.86
C LEU A 484 -11.89 -10.54 30.70
N LEU A 485 -11.11 -11.37 31.39
CA LEU A 485 -11.26 -12.82 31.40
C LEU A 485 -11.51 -13.33 32.82
N HIS A 486 -12.15 -14.51 32.91
CA HIS A 486 -12.32 -15.26 34.14
C HIS A 486 -11.93 -16.72 33.90
N HIS A 487 -11.01 -17.24 34.71
CA HIS A 487 -10.63 -18.64 34.68
C HIS A 487 -11.61 -19.51 35.46
N SER A 488 -12.18 -20.52 34.81
CA SER A 488 -13.09 -21.46 35.45
C SER A 488 -12.90 -22.87 34.85
N GLY A 489 -12.59 -23.83 35.71
CA GLY A 489 -12.21 -25.17 35.29
C GLY A 489 -10.88 -25.15 34.51
N GLU A 490 -10.88 -25.63 33.28
CA GLU A 490 -9.73 -25.67 32.38
C GLU A 490 -9.83 -24.63 31.25
N CYS A 491 -10.63 -23.56 31.46
CA CYS A 491 -10.93 -22.58 30.43
C CYS A 491 -10.96 -21.14 30.94
N TRP A 492 -10.56 -20.22 30.06
CA TRP A 492 -10.67 -18.78 30.23
C TRP A 492 -11.89 -18.28 29.46
N HIS A 493 -12.79 -17.60 30.17
CA HIS A 493 -14.07 -17.11 29.66
C HIS A 493 -14.04 -15.60 29.56
N TRP A 494 -14.60 -15.04 28.47
CA TRP A 494 -14.83 -13.60 28.34
C TRP A 494 -15.92 -13.12 29.30
N THR A 495 -15.67 -12.03 30.02
CA THR A 495 -16.57 -11.56 31.09
C THR A 495 -17.17 -10.18 30.83
N SER A 496 -16.62 -9.41 29.88
CA SER A 496 -17.10 -8.06 29.60
C SER A 496 -18.33 -8.08 28.68
N ASP A 497 -19.24 -7.15 28.88
CA ASP A 497 -20.41 -6.92 28.02
C ASP A 497 -20.01 -6.23 26.70
N THR A 498 -18.78 -5.73 26.59
CA THR A 498 -18.28 -5.06 25.40
C THR A 498 -17.88 -6.07 24.33
N TYR A 499 -18.11 -5.70 23.08
CA TYR A 499 -17.75 -6.48 21.91
C TYR A 499 -16.32 -6.13 21.48
N PRO A 500 -15.32 -7.02 21.69
CA PRO A 500 -13.92 -6.64 21.50
C PRO A 500 -13.56 -6.30 20.04
N ALA A 501 -14.28 -6.87 19.06
CA ALA A 501 -14.03 -6.60 17.65
C ALA A 501 -14.45 -5.18 17.22
N ASP A 502 -15.41 -4.54 17.92
CA ASP A 502 -15.83 -3.17 17.62
C ASP A 502 -14.78 -2.13 18.03
N ALA A 503 -13.92 -2.49 18.98
CA ALA A 503 -12.85 -1.62 19.48
C ALA A 503 -11.56 -1.69 18.65
N MET A 504 -11.50 -2.54 17.61
CA MET A 504 -10.28 -2.78 16.82
C MET A 504 -10.51 -2.59 15.33
N SER A 505 -9.69 -1.75 14.69
CA SER A 505 -9.60 -1.64 13.24
C SER A 505 -8.47 -2.52 12.70
N LEU A 506 -8.71 -3.28 11.62
CA LEU A 506 -7.66 -4.06 10.96
C LEU A 506 -6.70 -3.22 10.11
N ARG A 507 -7.09 -1.99 9.78
CA ARG A 507 -6.36 -1.11 8.85
C ARG A 507 -5.67 0.05 9.54
N ALA A 508 -6.00 0.29 10.78
CA ALA A 508 -5.43 1.34 11.60
C ALA A 508 -5.43 0.86 13.05
N VAL A 509 -4.55 1.42 13.84
CA VAL A 509 -4.48 1.11 15.26
C VAL A 509 -5.68 1.68 16.02
N THR A 510 -6.31 2.73 15.48
CA THR A 510 -7.53 3.31 16.03
C THR A 510 -8.69 3.22 15.03
N SER A 511 -9.88 2.90 15.52
CA SER A 511 -11.12 2.84 14.72
C SER A 511 -11.80 4.20 14.51
N ASP A 512 -11.24 5.27 15.06
CA ASP A 512 -11.83 6.60 15.10
C ASP A 512 -11.64 7.34 13.76
N ASN A 513 -12.70 7.47 12.98
CA ASN A 513 -12.72 8.30 11.78
C ASN A 513 -13.44 9.62 12.04
N PHE A 514 -13.04 10.67 11.33
CA PHE A 514 -13.72 11.96 11.32
C PHE A 514 -14.71 12.04 10.17
N VAL A 515 -15.93 12.49 10.45
CA VAL A 515 -16.95 12.74 9.43
C VAL A 515 -16.87 14.20 8.97
N VAL A 516 -16.76 14.42 7.66
CA VAL A 516 -16.74 15.77 7.07
C VAL A 516 -18.14 16.17 6.67
N VAL A 517 -18.64 17.25 7.29
CA VAL A 517 -20.01 17.76 7.10
C VAL A 517 -19.95 19.08 6.35
N ASP A 518 -20.45 19.12 5.12
CA ASP A 518 -20.64 20.34 4.35
C ASP A 518 -21.84 21.14 4.90
N ILE A 519 -21.57 22.37 5.33
CA ILE A 519 -22.54 23.31 5.87
C ILE A 519 -22.84 24.48 4.93
N THR A 520 -22.43 24.43 3.68
CA THR A 520 -22.66 25.49 2.69
C THR A 520 -24.14 25.69 2.41
N GLY A 521 -24.92 24.61 2.46
CA GLY A 521 -26.38 24.60 2.29
C GLY A 521 -27.06 23.72 3.32
N ALA A 522 -27.86 22.76 2.89
CA ALA A 522 -28.37 21.71 3.76
C ALA A 522 -27.20 20.84 4.25
N HIS A 523 -27.08 20.67 5.54
CA HIS A 523 -25.99 19.89 6.15
C HIS A 523 -25.95 18.47 5.56
N ARG A 524 -24.85 18.11 4.94
CA ARG A 524 -24.63 16.79 4.34
C ARG A 524 -23.25 16.26 4.64
N VAL A 525 -23.16 14.97 4.87
CA VAL A 525 -21.87 14.27 4.94
C VAL A 525 -21.31 14.16 3.53
N ILE A 526 -20.06 14.61 3.34
CA ILE A 526 -19.37 14.55 2.05
C ILE A 526 -18.19 13.56 2.05
N ALA A 527 -17.57 13.32 3.20
CA ALA A 527 -16.43 12.42 3.29
C ALA A 527 -16.28 11.85 4.71
N GLU A 528 -15.46 10.80 4.80
CA GLU A 528 -14.95 10.23 6.04
C GLU A 528 -13.42 10.16 5.95
N VAL A 529 -12.71 10.60 7.01
CA VAL A 529 -11.25 10.74 7.04
C VAL A 529 -10.72 10.04 8.29
N SER A 530 -9.68 9.21 8.13
CA SER A 530 -9.05 8.49 9.23
C SER A 530 -8.43 9.44 10.26
N PHE A 531 -8.41 9.05 11.52
CA PHE A 531 -7.96 9.86 12.65
C PHE A 531 -6.60 10.54 12.42
N PRO A 532 -5.50 9.84 12.07
CA PRO A 532 -4.20 10.52 11.88
C PRO A 532 -4.23 11.54 10.73
N THR A 533 -4.93 11.21 9.63
CA THR A 533 -5.06 12.11 8.48
C THR A 533 -5.93 13.32 8.79
N ALA A 534 -6.95 13.15 9.65
CA ALA A 534 -7.85 14.24 10.01
C ALA A 534 -7.13 15.38 10.74
N LEU A 535 -6.18 15.06 11.63
CA LEU A 535 -5.41 16.05 12.37
C LEU A 535 -4.57 16.94 11.45
N THR A 536 -4.09 16.42 10.34
CA THR A 536 -3.28 17.15 9.37
C THR A 536 -4.09 17.83 8.26
N THR A 537 -5.30 17.32 7.95
CA THR A 537 -6.08 17.80 6.78
C THR A 537 -7.37 18.52 7.13
N LEU A 538 -7.90 18.35 8.35
CA LEU A 538 -9.19 18.88 8.79
C LEU A 538 -9.06 19.87 9.96
N HIS A 539 -7.85 20.33 10.30
CA HIS A 539 -7.67 21.36 11.32
C HIS A 539 -8.42 22.66 10.95
N GLU A 540 -8.73 23.48 11.91
CA GLU A 540 -9.42 24.75 11.66
C GLU A 540 -8.66 25.62 10.63
N LYS A 541 -9.39 26.23 9.73
CA LYS A 541 -8.89 27.02 8.60
C LYS A 541 -8.16 26.22 7.51
N ALA A 542 -8.12 24.86 7.60
CA ALA A 542 -7.63 24.04 6.50
C ALA A 542 -8.49 24.25 5.25
N ILE A 543 -7.84 24.20 4.08
CA ILE A 543 -8.53 24.10 2.80
C ILE A 543 -8.60 22.61 2.44
N TYR A 544 -9.76 22.01 2.67
CA TYR A 544 -10.05 20.62 2.33
C TYR A 544 -10.53 20.51 0.89
N LEU A 545 -9.86 19.67 0.10
CA LEU A 545 -10.20 19.43 -1.29
C LEU A 545 -11.03 18.15 -1.43
N HIS A 546 -12.17 18.27 -2.12
CA HIS A 546 -13.05 17.13 -2.38
C HIS A 546 -13.74 17.29 -3.75
N GLU A 547 -13.53 16.33 -4.67
CA GLU A 547 -14.08 16.33 -6.04
C GLU A 547 -13.80 17.62 -6.84
N ALA A 548 -12.56 18.10 -6.76
CA ALA A 548 -12.13 19.37 -7.35
C ALA A 548 -12.87 20.60 -6.81
N ARG A 549 -13.52 20.50 -5.66
CA ARG A 549 -14.10 21.61 -4.93
C ARG A 549 -13.28 21.89 -3.69
N GLN A 550 -13.24 23.15 -3.30
CA GLN A 550 -12.49 23.63 -2.16
C GLN A 550 -13.46 23.91 -1.01
N TYR A 551 -13.11 23.43 0.16
CA TYR A 551 -13.87 23.64 1.39
C TYR A 551 -12.95 24.17 2.47
N GLN A 552 -13.33 25.24 3.14
CA GLN A 552 -12.62 25.67 4.34
C GLN A 552 -13.23 25.01 5.58
N VAL A 553 -12.38 24.49 6.44
CA VAL A 553 -12.79 23.96 7.75
C VAL A 553 -13.07 25.12 8.68
N GLU A 554 -14.37 25.32 9.05
CA GLU A 554 -14.80 26.36 9.97
C GLU A 554 -14.72 25.91 11.43
N ARG A 555 -14.99 24.64 11.69
CA ARG A 555 -14.93 24.05 13.03
C ARG A 555 -14.44 22.60 12.98
N PHE A 556 -13.47 22.31 13.80
CA PHE A 556 -12.98 20.95 14.03
C PHE A 556 -13.44 20.48 15.41
N ASP A 557 -14.38 19.54 15.44
CA ASP A 557 -14.95 18.96 16.65
C ASP A 557 -14.18 17.66 16.95
N TYR A 558 -13.13 17.78 17.74
CA TYR A 558 -12.25 16.66 18.07
C TYR A 558 -12.99 15.54 18.82
N GLU A 559 -13.78 15.90 19.83
CA GLU A 559 -14.52 14.93 20.66
C GLU A 559 -15.67 14.27 19.89
N GLY A 560 -16.41 15.06 19.11
CA GLY A 560 -17.54 14.59 18.30
C GLY A 560 -17.10 13.92 16.99
N ARG A 561 -15.79 13.83 16.69
CA ARG A 561 -15.23 13.26 15.45
C ARG A 561 -15.86 13.84 14.20
N LYS A 562 -16.01 15.18 14.15
CA LYS A 562 -16.63 15.88 13.02
C LYS A 562 -15.83 17.11 12.62
N ALA A 563 -15.72 17.33 11.30
CA ALA A 563 -15.25 18.57 10.74
C ALA A 563 -16.36 19.24 9.94
N TYR A 564 -16.68 20.48 10.27
CA TYR A 564 -17.69 21.28 9.58
C TYR A 564 -17.00 22.17 8.57
N VAL A 565 -17.36 22.01 7.29
CA VAL A 565 -16.68 22.66 6.18
C VAL A 565 -17.66 23.46 5.33
N ARG A 566 -17.18 24.60 4.79
CA ARG A 566 -17.94 25.44 3.88
C ARG A 566 -17.20 25.54 2.55
N GLN A 567 -17.92 25.44 1.43
CA GLN A 567 -17.35 25.61 0.11
C GLN A 567 -16.82 27.04 -0.06
N VAL A 568 -15.61 27.16 -0.57
CA VAL A 568 -14.91 28.41 -0.82
C VAL A 568 -14.23 28.38 -2.19
N ASP A 569 -13.80 29.54 -2.66
CA ASP A 569 -12.91 29.69 -3.80
C ASP A 569 -11.59 30.32 -3.28
N SER A 570 -10.53 29.54 -3.26
CA SER A 570 -9.22 29.91 -2.70
C SER A 570 -8.13 29.71 -3.75
N ASP A 571 -7.15 30.58 -3.78
CA ASP A 571 -5.97 30.47 -4.66
C ASP A 571 -4.81 29.68 -3.99
N TYR A 572 -5.02 29.18 -2.77
CA TYR A 572 -4.06 28.37 -2.02
C TYR A 572 -4.70 27.13 -1.40
N PHE A 573 -3.90 26.14 -1.09
CA PHE A 573 -4.22 25.02 -0.20
C PHE A 573 -3.38 25.10 1.08
N THR A 574 -3.72 24.29 2.08
CA THR A 574 -3.00 24.25 3.37
C THR A 574 -2.21 22.96 3.51
N ASP A 575 -1.03 23.05 4.13
CA ASP A 575 -0.13 21.96 4.46
C ASP A 575 0.24 22.05 5.94
N ALA A 576 -0.02 20.99 6.71
CA ALA A 576 0.18 21.00 8.16
C ALA A 576 1.67 20.93 8.52
N ILE A 577 2.01 21.52 9.67
CA ILE A 577 3.32 21.45 10.31
C ILE A 577 3.15 20.64 11.60
N ASP A 578 3.85 19.55 11.73
CA ASP A 578 3.91 18.75 12.93
C ASP A 578 5.27 18.84 13.63
N TYR A 579 5.26 18.52 14.91
CA TYR A 579 6.44 18.44 15.77
C TYR A 579 6.45 17.06 16.43
N THR A 580 7.59 16.37 16.33
CA THR A 580 7.75 15.01 16.83
C THR A 580 8.91 14.94 17.84
N GLN A 581 8.66 14.28 18.98
CA GLN A 581 9.67 13.93 19.97
C GLN A 581 9.72 12.42 20.17
N VAL A 582 10.91 11.88 20.34
CA VAL A 582 11.11 10.45 20.61
C VAL A 582 11.84 10.31 21.94
N LYS A 583 11.37 9.38 22.77
CA LYS A 583 11.98 9.00 24.03
C LYS A 583 12.28 7.50 24.02
N GLU A 584 13.50 7.12 24.36
CA GLU A 584 13.91 5.73 24.53
C GLU A 584 13.21 5.09 25.72
N LEU A 585 12.77 3.86 25.53
CA LEU A 585 12.13 3.04 26.56
C LEU A 585 13.02 1.85 26.93
N ASP A 586 13.48 1.12 25.90
CA ASP A 586 14.33 -0.07 26.09
C ASP A 586 15.29 -0.26 24.90
N GLU A 587 16.50 -0.76 25.17
CA GLU A 587 17.51 -1.11 24.17
C GLU A 587 17.55 -2.64 24.00
N ALA A 588 17.23 -3.15 22.82
CA ALA A 588 17.29 -4.57 22.53
C ALA A 588 18.70 -5.01 22.09
N GLU A 589 19.33 -4.27 21.18
CA GLU A 589 20.68 -4.53 20.70
C GLU A 589 21.40 -3.21 20.39
N SER A 590 22.71 -3.17 20.66
CA SER A 590 23.56 -2.02 20.33
C SER A 590 24.90 -2.44 19.71
N ALA A 591 25.48 -1.55 18.89
CA ALA A 591 26.78 -1.75 18.24
C ALA A 591 27.46 -0.40 17.98
N VAL A 592 28.80 -0.38 18.05
CA VAL A 592 29.58 0.81 17.69
C VAL A 592 29.73 0.91 16.17
N VAL A 593 29.54 2.11 15.63
CA VAL A 593 29.72 2.43 14.20
C VAL A 593 30.43 3.78 14.09
N GLY A 594 31.70 3.79 13.67
CA GLY A 594 32.49 5.00 13.45
C GLY A 594 32.61 5.94 14.68
N GLY A 595 32.57 5.38 15.89
CA GLY A 595 32.59 6.18 17.12
C GLY A 595 31.25 6.73 17.57
N ALA A 596 30.17 6.45 16.84
CA ALA A 596 28.78 6.60 17.25
C ALA A 596 28.23 5.25 17.72
N SER A 597 27.09 5.24 18.42
CA SER A 597 26.38 4.01 18.80
C SER A 597 25.16 3.81 17.91
N ALA A 598 25.07 2.66 17.24
CA ALA A 598 23.89 2.22 16.54
C ALA A 598 23.09 1.29 17.45
N VAL A 599 21.84 1.57 17.66
CA VAL A 599 20.95 0.87 18.59
C VAL A 599 19.62 0.54 17.93
N HIS A 600 18.99 -0.53 18.36
CA HIS A 600 17.58 -0.77 18.07
C HIS A 600 16.85 -1.20 19.33
N GLY A 601 15.60 -0.81 19.49
CA GLY A 601 14.81 -1.08 20.67
C GLY A 601 13.44 -0.42 20.63
N GLU A 602 12.85 -0.25 21.81
CA GLU A 602 11.52 0.35 21.98
C GLU A 602 11.61 1.83 22.32
N VAL A 603 10.73 2.61 21.71
CA VAL A 603 10.66 4.06 21.89
C VAL A 603 9.22 4.54 22.08
N ARG A 604 9.08 5.67 22.76
CA ARG A 604 7.84 6.44 22.79
C ARG A 604 7.96 7.64 21.88
N VAL A 605 7.02 7.76 20.95
CA VAL A 605 6.92 8.86 20.00
C VAL A 605 5.74 9.73 20.39
N ASN A 606 6.01 11.01 20.64
CA ASN A 606 4.99 12.03 20.85
C ASN A 606 4.98 12.96 19.64
N TRP A 607 3.81 13.23 19.05
CA TRP A 607 3.68 14.14 17.93
C TRP A 607 2.47 15.05 18.06
N GLN A 608 2.58 16.26 17.51
CA GLN A 608 1.54 17.27 17.60
C GLN A 608 1.54 18.15 16.34
N VAL A 609 0.36 18.43 15.78
CA VAL A 609 0.23 19.42 14.72
C VAL A 609 0.21 20.81 15.36
N VAL A 610 1.22 21.61 15.06
CA VAL A 610 1.48 22.91 15.70
C VAL A 610 1.19 24.10 14.81
N GLY A 611 0.99 23.88 13.51
CA GLY A 611 0.72 24.95 12.56
C GLY A 611 0.40 24.43 11.15
N PHE A 612 0.27 25.37 10.22
CA PHE A 612 0.10 25.06 8.80
C PHE A 612 0.71 26.16 7.92
N LYS A 613 1.15 25.78 6.72
CA LYS A 613 1.56 26.68 5.62
C LYS A 613 0.40 26.87 4.65
N LYS A 614 0.31 28.05 4.01
CA LYS A 614 -0.57 28.32 2.90
C LYS A 614 0.23 28.28 1.61
N ILE A 615 -0.05 27.30 0.75
CA ILE A 615 0.69 27.03 -0.47
C ILE A 615 -0.18 27.43 -1.67
N LYS A 616 0.28 28.35 -2.48
CA LYS A 616 -0.46 28.82 -3.65
C LYS A 616 -0.57 27.74 -4.71
N PHE A 617 -1.75 27.59 -5.32
CA PHE A 617 -1.90 26.70 -6.45
C PHE A 617 -0.99 27.18 -7.62
N TYR A 618 -0.56 26.25 -8.44
CA TYR A 618 0.28 26.44 -9.62
C TYR A 618 1.72 26.90 -9.35
N THR A 619 1.94 27.94 -8.56
CA THR A 619 3.31 28.45 -8.27
C THR A 619 3.98 27.69 -7.13
N LEU A 620 3.20 27.06 -6.24
CA LEU A 620 3.65 26.35 -5.03
C LEU A 620 4.43 27.26 -4.05
N GLU A 621 4.21 28.56 -4.14
CA GLU A 621 4.79 29.53 -3.20
C GLU A 621 4.08 29.48 -1.85
N ASN A 622 4.85 29.56 -0.78
CA ASN A 622 4.30 29.76 0.57
C ASN A 622 3.89 31.22 0.72
N VAL A 623 2.59 31.48 0.80
CA VAL A 623 2.02 32.84 0.93
C VAL A 623 1.58 33.19 2.36
N GLY A 624 1.85 32.28 3.32
CA GLY A 624 1.56 32.53 4.73
C GLY A 624 1.57 31.28 5.57
N ALA A 625 1.45 31.45 6.86
CA ALA A 625 1.37 30.35 7.83
C ALA A 625 0.36 30.69 8.92
N GLY A 626 -0.12 29.66 9.62
CA GLY A 626 -0.98 29.80 10.79
C GLY A 626 -0.51 28.88 11.92
N GLN A 627 -0.70 29.32 13.16
CA GLN A 627 -0.46 28.48 14.33
C GLN A 627 -1.68 27.64 14.66
N LEU A 628 -1.45 26.42 15.15
CA LEU A 628 -2.44 25.49 15.63
C LEU A 628 -2.02 24.95 17.01
N SER A 629 -3.00 24.48 17.78
CA SER A 629 -2.79 23.78 19.03
C SER A 629 -3.67 22.53 19.00
N MET A 630 -3.24 21.53 18.24
CA MET A 630 -3.96 20.24 18.20
C MET A 630 -3.54 19.40 19.40
N PRO A 631 -4.38 18.45 19.86
CA PRO A 631 -4.01 17.51 20.92
C PRO A 631 -2.76 16.73 20.56
N GLU A 632 -1.84 16.61 21.52
CA GLU A 632 -0.65 15.76 21.41
C GLU A 632 -1.07 14.30 21.31
N GLN A 633 -0.40 13.56 20.45
CA GLN A 633 -0.58 12.13 20.25
C GLN A 633 0.65 11.39 20.75
N GLU A 634 0.43 10.26 21.42
CA GLU A 634 1.49 9.40 21.94
C GLU A 634 1.41 8.01 21.30
N MET A 635 2.56 7.43 20.98
CA MET A 635 2.67 6.12 20.38
C MET A 635 3.90 5.39 20.92
N HIS A 636 3.74 4.19 21.44
CA HIS A 636 4.83 3.26 21.70
C HIS A 636 5.14 2.47 20.44
N THR A 637 6.42 2.40 20.04
CA THR A 637 6.83 1.71 18.81
C THR A 637 8.27 1.24 18.90
N THR A 638 8.79 0.62 17.82
CA THR A 638 10.19 0.24 17.71
C THR A 638 10.97 1.22 16.83
N ALA A 639 12.26 1.41 17.12
CA ALA A 639 13.13 2.28 16.35
C ALA A 639 14.53 1.69 16.19
N PHE A 640 15.18 2.09 15.10
CA PHE A 640 16.62 2.07 14.94
C PHE A 640 17.13 3.50 15.12
N TRP A 641 18.20 3.70 15.91
CA TRP A 641 18.78 5.04 16.07
C TRP A 641 20.31 5.04 16.12
N LEU A 642 20.85 6.20 15.79
CA LEU A 642 22.26 6.52 15.95
C LEU A 642 22.41 7.56 17.05
N HIS A 643 23.16 7.23 18.11
CA HIS A 643 23.55 8.15 19.15
C HIS A 643 24.92 8.74 18.83
N PHE A 644 25.02 10.06 18.81
CA PHE A 644 26.25 10.80 18.51
C PHE A 644 26.85 11.39 19.76
N PRO A 645 27.86 10.73 20.37
CA PRO A 645 28.50 11.26 21.57
C PRO A 645 29.30 12.53 21.25
N LYS A 646 29.52 13.37 22.25
CA LYS A 646 30.29 14.61 22.13
C LYS A 646 31.65 14.41 21.48
N ALA A 647 32.33 13.30 21.83
CA ALA A 647 33.63 12.94 21.27
C ALA A 647 33.60 12.75 19.74
N PHE A 648 32.51 12.18 19.20
CA PHE A 648 32.33 12.06 17.75
C PHE A 648 32.13 13.43 17.11
N LEU A 649 31.27 14.27 17.68
CA LEU A 649 30.98 15.59 17.13
C LEU A 649 32.15 16.56 17.24
N ALA A 650 33.07 16.34 18.19
CA ALA A 650 34.31 17.12 18.32
C ALA A 650 35.28 16.89 17.15
N ARG A 651 35.09 15.84 16.33
CA ARG A 651 35.90 15.60 15.13
C ARG A 651 35.61 16.62 14.00
N PHE A 652 34.55 17.44 14.15
CA PHE A 652 34.16 18.49 13.19
C PHE A 652 34.27 19.88 13.83
N PRO A 653 35.49 20.34 14.20
CA PRO A 653 35.67 21.58 14.96
C PRO A 653 35.33 22.84 14.13
N ASP A 654 35.37 22.73 12.82
CA ASP A 654 35.06 23.78 11.84
C ASP A 654 33.56 23.95 11.56
N LEU A 655 32.73 22.98 11.95
CA LEU A 655 31.28 23.09 11.79
C LEU A 655 30.66 23.79 13.02
N THR A 656 29.88 24.81 12.78
CA THR A 656 29.02 25.45 13.79
C THR A 656 27.96 24.49 14.32
N LEU A 657 27.33 24.79 15.44
CA LEU A 657 26.23 23.99 15.98
C LEU A 657 25.08 23.87 14.95
N THR A 658 24.71 24.96 14.33
CA THR A 658 23.64 24.99 13.30
C THR A 658 23.99 24.10 12.09
N GLU A 659 25.24 24.13 11.62
CA GLU A 659 25.67 23.28 10.50
C GLU A 659 25.68 21.80 10.88
N ARG A 660 26.03 21.44 12.12
CA ARG A 660 25.90 20.07 12.60
C ARG A 660 24.44 19.62 12.68
N GLN A 661 23.53 20.45 13.19
CA GLN A 661 22.10 20.17 13.23
C GLN A 661 21.53 20.01 11.80
N ASN A 662 21.88 20.92 10.90
CA ASN A 662 21.48 20.84 9.49
C ASN A 662 22.03 19.58 8.80
N GLY A 663 23.30 19.23 9.10
CA GLY A 663 23.93 18.00 8.58
C GLY A 663 23.23 16.74 9.06
N LEU A 664 22.86 16.67 10.35
CA LEU A 664 22.12 15.54 10.91
C LEU A 664 20.70 15.45 10.34
N SER A 665 20.01 16.56 10.15
CA SER A 665 18.69 16.60 9.53
C SER A 665 18.74 16.14 8.07
N GLY A 666 19.75 16.57 7.32
CA GLY A 666 20.00 16.09 5.95
C GLY A 666 20.34 14.61 5.92
N LEU A 667 21.14 14.15 6.87
CA LEU A 667 21.49 12.73 7.03
C LEU A 667 20.24 11.88 7.33
N ALA A 668 19.38 12.31 8.26
CA ALA A 668 18.14 11.62 8.60
C ALA A 668 17.21 11.43 7.40
N ASN A 669 17.00 12.50 6.62
CA ASN A 669 16.19 12.42 5.40
C ASN A 669 16.79 11.45 4.37
N ALA A 670 18.10 11.51 4.14
CA ALA A 670 18.79 10.60 3.23
C ALA A 670 18.74 9.14 3.72
N MET A 671 18.95 8.92 5.02
CA MET A 671 18.83 7.59 5.63
C MET A 671 17.43 7.01 5.53
N ARG A 672 16.37 7.80 5.75
CA ARG A 672 14.98 7.33 5.59
C ARG A 672 14.72 6.87 4.16
N ALA A 673 15.21 7.60 3.17
CA ALA A 673 15.05 7.23 1.77
C ALA A 673 15.73 5.88 1.45
N ILE A 674 16.97 5.69 1.92
CA ILE A 674 17.72 4.44 1.72
C ILE A 674 17.14 3.31 2.57
N ALA A 675 16.67 3.58 3.79
CA ALA A 675 16.00 2.60 4.64
C ALA A 675 14.74 2.05 3.96
N ALA A 676 13.88 2.92 3.42
CA ALA A 676 12.70 2.50 2.67
C ALA A 676 13.06 1.62 1.46
N LEU A 677 14.17 1.92 0.77
CA LEU A 677 14.67 1.10 -0.33
C LEU A 677 15.18 -0.26 0.15
N LEU A 678 15.98 -0.31 1.22
CA LEU A 678 16.56 -1.54 1.76
C LEU A 678 15.51 -2.47 2.37
N LEU A 679 14.52 -1.91 3.06
CA LEU A 679 13.40 -2.65 3.66
C LEU A 679 12.29 -2.93 2.64
N MET A 680 12.33 -2.26 1.48
CA MET A 680 11.29 -2.33 0.46
C MET A 680 9.89 -2.02 1.02
N CYS A 681 9.82 -1.05 1.94
CA CYS A 681 8.59 -0.58 2.56
C CYS A 681 8.12 0.77 1.99
N ASP A 682 6.90 1.17 2.31
CA ASP A 682 6.44 2.54 1.99
C ASP A 682 7.24 3.54 2.85
N PRO A 683 7.78 4.63 2.28
CA PRO A 683 8.46 5.66 3.07
C PRO A 683 7.61 6.26 4.21
N ARG A 684 6.29 6.15 4.11
CA ARG A 684 5.35 6.59 5.16
C ARG A 684 5.30 5.64 6.36
N ASP A 685 5.79 4.41 6.21
CA ASP A 685 5.88 3.44 7.30
C ASP A 685 7.04 3.77 8.25
N LEU A 686 7.98 4.63 7.81
CA LEU A 686 9.13 5.07 8.56
C LEU A 686 9.03 6.55 8.96
N GLY A 687 9.02 6.81 10.26
CA GLY A 687 9.18 8.16 10.81
C GLY A 687 10.66 8.48 11.06
N ILE A 688 11.00 9.76 11.08
CA ILE A 688 12.32 10.26 11.51
C ILE A 688 12.15 11.30 12.60
N ALA A 689 13.09 11.31 13.53
CA ALA A 689 13.23 12.37 14.52
C ALA A 689 14.69 12.55 14.90
N ILE A 690 15.04 13.77 15.29
CA ILE A 690 16.31 14.08 15.91
C ILE A 690 16.00 14.71 17.27
N THR A 691 16.51 14.12 18.32
CA THR A 691 16.33 14.63 19.68
C THR A 691 17.69 14.87 20.32
N GLU A 692 17.78 15.90 21.13
CA GLU A 692 18.95 16.18 21.94
C GLU A 692 18.74 15.54 23.32
N ASP A 693 19.75 14.85 23.83
CA ASP A 693 19.70 14.36 25.20
C ASP A 693 19.85 15.57 26.16
N ILE A 694 18.77 15.91 26.88
CA ILE A 694 18.72 16.99 27.86
C ILE A 694 19.09 16.44 29.25
N ALA A 695 19.70 15.27 29.33
CA ALA A 695 20.13 14.71 30.59
C ALA A 695 21.20 15.63 31.27
N ASN A 696 20.86 16.13 32.44
CA ASN A 696 21.73 16.84 33.41
C ASN A 696 21.99 18.34 33.22
N GLY A 697 21.11 19.15 32.68
CA GLY A 697 21.20 20.61 32.87
C GLY A 697 22.40 21.31 32.25
N ALA A 698 23.32 20.60 31.61
CA ALA A 698 24.39 21.10 30.78
C ALA A 698 23.96 21.02 29.33
N LYS A 699 24.03 22.12 28.59
CA LYS A 699 23.80 22.19 27.15
C LYS A 699 24.93 21.45 26.42
N SER A 700 24.91 20.11 26.50
CA SER A 700 25.77 19.25 25.69
C SER A 700 24.96 18.79 24.50
N PHE A 701 25.41 19.08 23.28
CA PHE A 701 24.78 18.62 22.06
C PHE A 701 25.24 17.18 21.82
N GLU A 702 24.42 16.22 22.23
CA GLU A 702 24.59 14.77 22.03
C GLU A 702 23.31 14.21 21.44
N PRO A 703 23.05 14.43 20.13
CA PRO A 703 21.79 14.11 19.50
C PRO A 703 21.65 12.62 19.20
N ASN A 704 20.40 12.16 19.21
CA ASN A 704 19.98 10.89 18.68
C ASN A 704 19.21 11.10 17.38
N LEU A 705 19.57 10.35 16.34
CA LEU A 705 18.88 10.30 15.05
C LEU A 705 18.09 9.01 14.99
N TYR A 706 16.75 9.11 15.01
CA TYR A 706 15.83 7.97 14.99
C TYR A 706 15.25 7.72 13.62
N LEU A 707 15.16 6.43 13.26
CA LEU A 707 14.27 5.87 12.25
C LEU A 707 13.31 4.95 12.97
N TYR A 708 12.03 5.31 13.10
CA TYR A 708 11.06 4.57 13.88
C TYR A 708 9.91 4.05 13.02
N ASP A 709 9.32 2.95 13.45
CA ASP A 709 8.11 2.41 12.84
C ASP A 709 6.94 3.36 13.12
N ASN A 710 6.29 3.84 12.08
CA ASN A 710 5.19 4.82 12.20
C ASN A 710 3.85 4.16 12.56
N TYR A 711 3.93 3.08 13.33
CA TYR A 711 2.78 2.31 13.82
C TYR A 711 2.99 1.89 15.27
N PRO A 712 1.96 1.97 16.12
CA PRO A 712 2.03 1.48 17.48
C PRO A 712 2.45 0.01 17.56
N GLY A 713 3.29 -0.30 18.53
CA GLY A 713 3.88 -1.64 18.72
C GLY A 713 4.93 -2.02 17.67
N GLY A 714 5.15 -1.20 16.64
CA GLY A 714 6.08 -1.47 15.55
C GLY A 714 5.65 -2.60 14.61
N ILE A 715 6.11 -2.54 13.37
CA ILE A 715 5.88 -3.59 12.36
C ILE A 715 7.14 -4.42 12.07
N GLY A 716 8.17 -4.25 12.91
CA GLY A 716 9.39 -5.04 12.88
C GLY A 716 10.43 -4.55 11.87
N GLN A 717 10.48 -3.25 11.57
CA GLN A 717 11.45 -2.68 10.63
C GLN A 717 12.79 -2.32 11.29
N SER A 718 12.80 -2.03 12.60
CA SER A 718 13.97 -1.55 13.33
C SER A 718 15.09 -2.61 13.42
N ALA A 719 14.78 -3.86 13.72
CA ALA A 719 15.76 -4.93 13.81
C ALA A 719 16.44 -5.25 12.46
N PRO A 720 15.73 -5.36 11.29
CA PRO A 720 16.37 -5.42 9.98
C PRO A 720 17.26 -4.20 9.68
N LEU A 721 16.86 -2.97 10.03
CA LEU A 721 17.68 -1.77 9.83
C LEU A 721 18.98 -1.85 10.64
N PHE A 722 18.92 -2.29 11.88
CA PHE A 722 20.10 -2.51 12.70
C PHE A 722 21.06 -3.52 12.07
N ARG A 723 20.56 -4.65 11.56
CA ARG A 723 21.38 -5.65 10.85
C ARG A 723 21.98 -5.11 9.55
N LEU A 724 21.25 -4.26 8.82
CA LEU A 724 21.66 -3.66 7.55
C LEU A 724 22.37 -2.31 7.71
N ARG A 725 22.69 -1.87 8.92
CA ARG A 725 23.21 -0.52 9.24
C ARG A 725 24.39 -0.07 8.37
N LEU A 726 25.33 -0.96 8.07
CA LEU A 726 26.46 -0.61 7.20
C LEU A 726 26.03 -0.38 5.75
N ARG A 727 25.09 -1.19 5.22
CA ARG A 727 24.51 -0.99 3.91
C ARG A 727 23.69 0.30 3.85
N LEU A 728 22.96 0.61 4.92
CA LEU A 728 22.21 1.86 5.07
C LEU A 728 23.16 3.06 4.96
N LEU A 729 24.25 3.09 5.72
CA LEU A 729 25.24 4.18 5.68
C LEU A 729 25.93 4.27 4.31
N THR A 730 26.31 3.15 3.71
CA THR A 730 26.94 3.12 2.38
C THR A 730 25.99 3.68 1.31
N GLY A 731 24.72 3.25 1.30
CA GLY A 731 23.71 3.75 0.38
C GLY A 731 23.44 5.24 0.59
N THR A 732 23.39 5.69 1.85
CA THR A 732 23.20 7.09 2.20
C THR A 732 24.34 7.97 1.69
N ALA A 733 25.58 7.55 1.88
CA ALA A 733 26.76 8.25 1.34
C ALA A 733 26.73 8.28 -0.20
N GLY A 734 26.30 7.18 -0.83
CA GLY A 734 26.11 7.09 -2.29
C GLY A 734 25.06 8.09 -2.79
N LEU A 735 23.91 8.17 -2.15
CA LEU A 735 22.85 9.13 -2.49
C LEU A 735 23.33 10.59 -2.38
N LEU A 736 23.96 10.93 -1.25
CA LEU A 736 24.43 12.30 -0.99
C LEU A 736 25.52 12.74 -1.97
N ARG A 737 26.48 11.87 -2.27
CA ARG A 737 27.61 12.17 -3.19
C ARG A 737 27.20 12.13 -4.65
N GLY A 738 26.29 11.25 -5.01
CA GLY A 738 25.81 11.08 -6.38
C GLY A 738 24.87 12.19 -6.85
N CYS A 739 24.28 12.97 -5.93
CA CYS A 739 23.41 14.07 -6.30
C CYS A 739 24.19 15.26 -6.87
N ALA A 740 23.81 15.73 -8.06
CA ALA A 740 24.49 16.83 -8.78
C ALA A 740 24.27 18.22 -8.18
N CYS A 741 23.45 18.39 -7.14
CA CYS A 741 23.23 19.70 -6.49
C CYS A 741 24.47 20.10 -5.65
N GLU A 742 24.72 21.39 -5.51
CA GLU A 742 25.87 21.92 -4.76
C GLU A 742 25.55 22.02 -3.25
N ALA A 743 24.51 22.76 -2.89
CA ALA A 743 24.17 23.06 -1.48
C ALA A 743 23.25 22.04 -0.81
N GLY A 744 22.65 21.15 -1.58
CA GLY A 744 21.60 20.24 -1.14
C GLY A 744 20.30 20.48 -1.91
N CYS A 745 19.44 19.48 -1.95
CA CYS A 745 18.13 19.60 -2.61
C CYS A 745 17.14 18.60 -1.97
N PRO A 746 15.83 18.76 -2.25
CA PRO A 746 14.81 17.83 -1.74
C PRO A 746 15.08 16.36 -2.06
N SER A 747 15.85 16.09 -3.13
CA SER A 747 16.18 14.73 -3.57
C SER A 747 17.34 14.05 -2.80
N CYS A 748 18.08 14.77 -1.98
CA CYS A 748 19.21 14.18 -1.24
C CYS A 748 19.18 14.46 0.26
N VAL A 749 18.95 15.70 0.69
CA VAL A 749 18.97 16.08 2.12
C VAL A 749 17.61 16.53 2.66
N GLY A 750 16.60 16.71 1.81
CA GLY A 750 15.30 17.24 2.18
C GLY A 750 15.11 18.71 1.81
N PRO A 751 14.04 19.37 2.32
CA PRO A 751 13.71 20.74 1.94
C PRO A 751 14.81 21.74 2.30
N VAL A 752 15.31 22.47 1.31
CA VAL A 752 16.47 23.40 1.48
C VAL A 752 16.18 24.49 2.51
N GLY A 753 14.94 24.97 2.60
CA GLY A 753 14.52 25.96 3.59
C GLY A 753 14.59 25.49 5.05
N GLU A 754 14.67 24.17 5.27
CA GLU A 754 14.77 23.56 6.59
C GLU A 754 16.21 23.11 6.91
N ILE A 755 16.97 22.70 5.90
CA ILE A 755 18.30 22.08 6.03
C ILE A 755 19.44 23.11 5.91
N GLY A 756 19.20 24.28 5.30
CA GLY A 756 20.21 25.30 5.04
C GLY A 756 21.24 24.91 3.97
N GLU A 757 22.04 25.88 3.51
CA GLU A 757 22.98 25.70 2.40
C GLU A 757 24.17 24.79 2.70
N SER A 758 24.59 24.67 3.98
CA SER A 758 25.71 23.81 4.42
C SER A 758 25.30 22.37 4.75
N GLY A 759 23.99 22.08 4.77
CA GLY A 759 23.47 20.80 5.26
C GLY A 759 23.96 19.58 4.49
N LYS A 760 24.08 19.66 3.17
CA LYS A 760 24.62 18.56 2.34
C LYS A 760 26.09 18.27 2.64
N ALA A 761 26.93 19.30 2.69
CA ALA A 761 28.36 19.13 2.93
C ALA A 761 28.60 18.53 4.31
N ALA A 762 27.88 19.03 5.33
CA ALA A 762 27.96 18.48 6.69
C ALA A 762 27.46 17.04 6.79
N ALA A 763 26.33 16.71 6.15
CA ALA A 763 25.79 15.34 6.11
C ALA A 763 26.78 14.34 5.46
N ILE A 764 27.40 14.74 4.34
CA ILE A 764 28.43 13.91 3.66
C ILE A 764 29.60 13.64 4.62
N ARG A 765 30.11 14.65 5.30
CA ARG A 765 31.24 14.50 6.22
C ARG A 765 30.90 13.58 7.39
N ILE A 766 29.71 13.75 7.98
CA ILE A 766 29.24 12.92 9.10
C ILE A 766 29.11 11.46 8.68
N VAL A 767 28.48 11.17 7.54
CA VAL A 767 28.28 9.78 7.09
C VAL A 767 29.59 9.10 6.70
N LEU A 768 30.55 9.82 6.13
CA LEU A 768 31.87 9.27 5.79
C LEU A 768 32.66 8.93 7.04
N GLU A 769 32.65 9.77 8.06
CA GLU A 769 33.29 9.51 9.35
C GLU A 769 32.71 8.26 10.03
N LEU A 770 31.36 8.06 9.98
CA LEU A 770 30.74 6.83 10.45
C LEU A 770 31.21 5.58 9.71
N MET A 771 31.64 5.72 8.46
CA MET A 771 32.06 4.58 7.62
C MET A 771 33.56 4.25 7.76
N GLU A 772 34.45 5.21 8.00
CA GLU A 772 35.91 5.01 7.98
C GLU A 772 36.38 3.98 9.00
N GLU A 773 35.97 4.08 10.26
CA GLU A 773 36.35 3.12 11.29
C GLU A 773 35.74 1.72 11.09
N SER A 774 34.54 1.65 10.49
CA SER A 774 33.88 0.36 10.25
C SER A 774 34.57 -0.45 9.15
N GLN A 775 35.24 0.18 8.21
CA GLN A 775 36.06 -0.50 7.18
C GLN A 775 37.39 -1.00 7.74
N LEU A 776 38.03 -0.26 8.68
CA LEU A 776 39.23 -0.69 9.35
C LEU A 776 38.98 -1.92 10.22
N ALA A 777 37.91 -1.92 11.02
CA ALA A 777 37.53 -3.06 11.87
C ALA A 777 37.13 -4.31 11.08
N SER A 778 36.59 -4.16 9.85
CA SER A 778 36.26 -5.27 8.96
C SER A 778 37.49 -5.83 8.22
N ALA A 779 38.50 -5.01 7.96
CA ALA A 779 39.77 -5.42 7.37
C ALA A 779 40.64 -6.20 8.40
N GLU A 780 40.65 -5.78 9.67
CA GLU A 780 41.34 -6.49 10.73
C GLU A 780 40.74 -7.88 11.02
N ARG A 781 39.41 -8.03 10.95
CA ARG A 781 38.75 -9.35 11.11
C ARG A 781 38.92 -10.29 9.93
N ARG A 782 39.33 -9.79 8.75
CA ARG A 782 39.68 -10.64 7.59
C ARG A 782 41.13 -11.09 7.59
N ASN A 783 41.97 -10.43 8.37
CA ASN A 783 43.41 -10.72 8.50
C ASN A 783 43.78 -11.46 9.82
N SER A 784 42.80 -11.68 10.69
CA SER A 784 42.87 -12.57 11.86
C SER A 784 42.07 -13.87 11.61
#